data_bb1e608d1b9e3fda41e2504c8a0a92e6
#
_entry.id   bb1e608d1b9e3fda41e2504c8a0a92e6
#
_cell.length_a   1.000
_cell.length_b   1.000
_cell.length_c   1.000
_cell.angle_alpha   90.00
_cell.angle_beta   90.00
_cell.angle_gamma   90.00
#
_symmetry.space_group_name_H-M   'P 1'
#
loop_
_entity.id
_entity.type
_entity.pdbx_description
1 polymer ?
#
loop_
_entity_poly.entity_id
_entity_poly.type
_entity_poly.pdbx_seq_one_letter_code
_entity_poly.pdbx_strand_id
1 'polypeptide(L)'
;MEGANNRYVIPVYQRKYDWKIENCNQLYEDLKKIIRDKRDSHFFGSIVSNVVPDGSKIEFHIIDGQQRLTTVTLLLLAISNLVKAGRVHTDEEDLDEQIKQRFIIAPWAKKDDKIKLRPVRGDRSALEKLFGPVEDYERGSNITINYQFFYDQILKEEVTVDELYDAIGKLEIISITLESSDDAQLIFESLNSTGLALQEGDKIRNFILMGMDPKGQDYFYDTYWTKIEKCTRNDVSGFVRDYLSIKRLVTPTINNVYQEFKRYAEEAQLPVENLLKDLLHYARFFEKLLSCESGLNNQKLDDCLFRLKRLDIVVTRPFFMEVLRLNQDHKLTVDEVLSIFEITENYLFRRNICEVPTNALNKIFLNLNKEICRYDNTTDNYVDKFIYALRAKKDSGRFPDDAEFSEALETKAVYQMRGKYKVYLFERLENYGTIEAKDVYKQLDNSVYTIEHIMPQHLTPAWVEALGPNAEEIHTIWLHRLANLTLTGYNPNLSNNPFIEKRDADVGGYKASGLRMNQKIALKDSWGLPELEERNKELLAYAKKIWSYPETDFVPAEKEFDSCTLDDENVDLTGRDIVKYSYQNLEQPVTSWADMLEHVVKLLHQKDKSVLSGLAYSQSSTTDLASYISTDPDKLRSAIKVDDDIYFEKGSSTALKMSVLRRLFALYDQDPMDLVFYLRDEEIDKASDESRYELRKRYWTYALPIIQEAHSHRGSFSNCTPGTSNWCSGYFGIGGFSISCVANYNEAWVGFWMSSSDTAKNKKAFDLLFAHKDEIEHEINNSDLSWARADENKASWITYSLKGVSITNEADWPRMAKFHAEWSSKMADAMIPYLAELGSGSEISPEKAEKNKALLQISMLMKEWAISQSEKGAIAVDIAHCNRTYTRFRTPFMDELIPDAPDTKSGWNTTNHYFYEIINRTGKGINIQLAISSKEMPEDQIETCDRINEFYPSKFNKPDWQWRTPFRTDNVTFDNLDDKNEIFAKLDESLKNIIKFQEDLREKIQ
;
A
#
# COMPACT_ATOMS: atom_id res chain seq x y z
N MET A 1 7.75 41.76 -20.85
CA MET A 1 8.06 41.25 -22.20
C MET A 1 8.45 42.37 -23.17
N GLU A 2 8.34 43.60 -22.79
CA GLU A 2 8.80 44.74 -23.62
C GLU A 2 10.29 44.75 -23.83
N GLY A 3 10.76 45.43 -24.87
CA GLY A 3 12.17 45.57 -25.22
C GLY A 3 12.52 44.84 -26.54
N ALA A 4 12.96 45.57 -27.54
CA ALA A 4 13.27 45.03 -28.87
C ALA A 4 14.36 43.95 -28.87
N ASN A 5 15.28 44.03 -27.90
CA ASN A 5 16.43 43.12 -27.79
C ASN A 5 16.25 41.97 -26.83
N ASN A 6 15.10 41.91 -26.10
CA ASN A 6 14.83 40.88 -25.12
C ASN A 6 14.38 39.56 -25.76
N ARG A 7 14.94 38.47 -25.26
CA ARG A 7 14.53 37.10 -25.61
C ARG A 7 14.21 36.33 -24.33
N TYR A 8 13.21 35.50 -24.38
CA TYR A 8 12.80 34.65 -23.27
C TYR A 8 12.97 33.20 -23.67
N VAL A 9 13.98 32.56 -23.14
CA VAL A 9 14.35 31.18 -23.49
C VAL A 9 13.88 30.27 -22.39
N ILE A 10 13.06 29.31 -22.72
CA ILE A 10 12.73 28.21 -21.82
C ILE A 10 13.76 27.12 -22.10
N PRO A 11 14.72 26.87 -21.16
CA PRO A 11 15.79 25.90 -21.35
C PRO A 11 15.27 24.48 -21.57
N VAL A 12 16.07 23.64 -22.22
CA VAL A 12 15.70 22.24 -22.56
C VAL A 12 15.41 21.34 -21.34
N TYR A 13 15.94 21.68 -20.19
CA TYR A 13 15.68 20.97 -18.98
C TYR A 13 14.29 21.25 -18.35
N GLN A 14 13.62 22.32 -18.81
CA GLN A 14 12.27 22.64 -18.36
C GLN A 14 11.24 21.69 -18.98
N ARG A 15 10.08 21.51 -18.28
CA ARG A 15 8.97 20.71 -18.82
C ARG A 15 8.32 21.42 -20.01
N LYS A 16 7.65 20.64 -20.85
CA LYS A 16 6.77 21.17 -21.90
C LYS A 16 5.66 22.02 -21.30
N TYR A 17 5.04 22.83 -22.14
CA TYR A 17 3.84 23.55 -21.74
C TYR A 17 2.70 22.61 -21.40
N ASP A 18 2.29 22.64 -20.13
CA ASP A 18 1.35 21.64 -19.57
C ASP A 18 0.07 22.24 -18.98
N TRP A 19 -0.09 23.54 -18.96
CA TRP A 19 -1.35 24.15 -18.58
C TRP A 19 -2.48 23.66 -19.48
N LYS A 20 -3.63 23.38 -18.88
CA LYS A 20 -4.85 22.92 -19.52
C LYS A 20 -5.83 24.09 -19.65
N ILE A 21 -6.94 23.85 -20.34
CA ILE A 21 -8.01 24.84 -20.52
C ILE A 21 -8.47 25.44 -19.19
N GLU A 22 -8.54 24.64 -18.12
CA GLU A 22 -8.95 25.10 -16.79
C GLU A 22 -8.03 26.20 -16.25
N ASN A 23 -6.73 26.09 -16.44
CA ASN A 23 -5.75 27.10 -16.03
C ASN A 23 -5.90 28.38 -16.86
N CYS A 24 -6.10 28.23 -18.16
CA CYS A 24 -6.32 29.35 -19.07
C CYS A 24 -7.64 30.06 -18.80
N ASN A 25 -8.69 29.29 -18.49
CA ASN A 25 -9.98 29.83 -18.11
C ASN A 25 -9.89 30.60 -16.80
N GLN A 26 -9.13 30.10 -15.81
CA GLN A 26 -8.91 30.83 -14.56
C GLN A 26 -8.29 32.20 -14.82
N LEU A 27 -7.23 32.26 -15.65
CA LEU A 27 -6.62 33.54 -16.03
C LEU A 27 -7.63 34.46 -16.74
N TYR A 28 -8.40 33.93 -17.68
CA TYR A 28 -9.38 34.70 -18.42
C TYR A 28 -10.48 35.30 -17.52
N GLU A 29 -10.99 34.50 -16.59
CA GLU A 29 -11.95 34.95 -15.57
C GLU A 29 -11.36 35.97 -14.60
N ASP A 30 -10.08 35.83 -14.22
CA ASP A 30 -9.40 36.82 -13.39
C ASP A 30 -9.20 38.16 -14.16
N LEU A 31 -8.93 38.14 -15.46
CA LEU A 31 -8.93 39.33 -16.28
C LEU A 31 -10.33 40.00 -16.36
N LYS A 32 -11.40 39.22 -16.54
CA LYS A 32 -12.78 39.74 -16.48
C LYS A 32 -13.12 40.37 -15.14
N LYS A 33 -12.61 39.80 -14.02
CA LYS A 33 -12.76 40.41 -12.69
C LYS A 33 -12.04 41.74 -12.56
N ILE A 34 -10.82 41.86 -13.12
CA ILE A 34 -10.08 43.14 -13.16
C ILE A 34 -10.94 44.22 -13.85
N ILE A 35 -11.52 43.87 -14.99
CA ILE A 35 -12.37 44.77 -15.79
C ILE A 35 -13.64 45.15 -15.01
N ARG A 36 -14.42 44.14 -14.58
CA ARG A 36 -15.69 44.32 -13.91
C ARG A 36 -15.58 45.10 -12.58
N ASP A 37 -14.60 44.71 -11.76
CA ASP A 37 -14.36 45.22 -10.42
C ASP A 37 -13.48 46.51 -10.47
N LYS A 38 -13.03 46.95 -11.64
CA LYS A 38 -12.16 48.14 -11.90
C LYS A 38 -10.90 48.07 -10.99
N ARG A 39 -10.25 46.93 -10.93
CA ARG A 39 -9.04 46.77 -10.10
C ARG A 39 -7.86 47.45 -10.73
N ASP A 40 -7.00 48.01 -9.91
CA ASP A 40 -5.78 48.68 -10.38
C ASP A 40 -4.69 47.66 -10.72
N SER A 41 -4.67 46.50 -10.02
CA SER A 41 -3.71 45.45 -10.29
C SER A 41 -4.23 44.06 -9.89
N HIS A 42 -3.59 43.02 -10.39
CA HIS A 42 -3.83 41.64 -10.01
C HIS A 42 -2.50 40.86 -9.98
N PHE A 43 -2.19 40.27 -8.83
CA PHE A 43 -0.99 39.46 -8.68
C PHE A 43 -1.08 38.16 -9.46
N PHE A 44 -0.19 37.99 -10.46
CA PHE A 44 -0.19 36.84 -11.37
C PHE A 44 0.88 35.80 -11.00
N GLY A 45 1.80 36.12 -10.11
CA GLY A 45 2.85 35.23 -9.62
C GLY A 45 4.28 35.75 -9.86
N SER A 46 5.25 34.83 -9.78
CA SER A 46 6.67 35.15 -9.98
C SER A 46 7.20 34.64 -11.31
N ILE A 47 8.23 35.31 -11.83
CA ILE A 47 9.07 34.84 -12.94
C ILE A 47 10.52 34.93 -12.47
N VAL A 48 11.22 33.81 -12.51
CA VAL A 48 12.64 33.74 -12.15
C VAL A 48 13.45 33.43 -13.40
N SER A 49 14.49 34.22 -13.64
CA SER A 49 15.34 34.07 -14.82
C SER A 49 16.80 34.29 -14.49
N ASN A 50 17.64 33.68 -15.31
CA ASN A 50 19.05 33.99 -15.39
C ASN A 50 19.29 34.81 -16.66
N VAL A 51 20.09 35.88 -16.59
CA VAL A 51 20.40 36.75 -17.73
C VAL A 51 21.70 36.32 -18.40
N VAL A 52 21.61 36.00 -19.68
CA VAL A 52 22.74 35.59 -20.51
C VAL A 52 22.90 36.62 -21.60
N PRO A 53 23.99 37.42 -21.59
CA PRO A 53 24.29 38.35 -22.69
C PRO A 53 24.63 37.58 -23.98
N ASP A 54 24.00 37.92 -25.09
CA ASP A 54 24.31 37.38 -26.43
C ASP A 54 24.54 38.56 -27.43
N GLY A 55 25.70 39.09 -27.43
CA GLY A 55 26.06 40.25 -28.24
C GLY A 55 25.27 41.51 -27.87
N SER A 56 24.41 41.99 -28.76
CA SER A 56 23.50 43.12 -28.49
C SER A 56 22.14 42.71 -27.96
N LYS A 57 21.91 41.41 -27.78
CA LYS A 57 20.67 40.82 -27.25
C LYS A 57 20.82 40.48 -25.79
N ILE A 58 19.70 40.44 -25.07
CA ILE A 58 19.62 40.00 -23.69
C ILE A 58 18.69 38.76 -23.68
N GLU A 59 19.24 37.61 -23.38
CA GLU A 59 18.47 36.40 -23.20
C GLU A 59 18.13 36.18 -21.73
N PHE A 60 16.85 36.02 -21.43
CA PHE A 60 16.34 35.64 -20.12
C PHE A 60 16.04 34.12 -20.13
N HIS A 61 16.91 33.35 -19.52
CA HIS A 61 16.72 31.92 -19.39
C HIS A 61 15.79 31.66 -18.20
N ILE A 62 14.58 31.21 -18.49
CA ILE A 62 13.49 31.10 -17.49
C ILE A 62 13.70 29.89 -16.61
N ILE A 63 13.81 30.12 -15.31
CA ILE A 63 13.95 29.09 -14.26
C ILE A 63 12.59 28.75 -13.68
N ASP A 64 11.74 29.73 -13.41
CA ASP A 64 10.35 29.55 -13.02
C ASP A 64 9.43 30.56 -13.71
N GLY A 65 8.15 30.25 -13.83
CA GLY A 65 7.13 31.08 -14.46
C GLY A 65 6.93 30.81 -15.95
N GLN A 66 7.55 29.79 -16.53
CA GLN A 66 7.45 29.46 -17.96
C GLN A 66 6.00 29.25 -18.44
N GLN A 67 5.14 28.59 -17.62
CA GLN A 67 3.74 28.33 -17.97
C GLN A 67 2.97 29.65 -18.10
N ARG A 68 3.18 30.58 -17.16
CA ARG A 68 2.55 31.91 -17.13
C ARG A 68 2.97 32.72 -18.36
N LEU A 69 4.30 32.77 -18.63
CA LEU A 69 4.85 33.51 -19.74
C LEU A 69 4.32 33.00 -21.08
N THR A 70 4.27 31.69 -21.26
CA THR A 70 3.71 31.05 -22.46
C THR A 70 2.23 31.38 -22.63
N THR A 71 1.45 31.26 -21.57
CA THR A 71 -0.01 31.48 -21.59
C THR A 71 -0.35 32.93 -21.97
N VAL A 72 0.34 33.92 -21.38
CA VAL A 72 0.16 35.33 -21.74
C VAL A 72 0.57 35.58 -23.19
N THR A 73 1.63 34.94 -23.68
CA THR A 73 2.03 35.03 -25.08
C THR A 73 0.93 34.49 -26.02
N LEU A 74 0.30 33.37 -25.69
CA LEU A 74 -0.82 32.77 -26.45
C LEU A 74 -2.04 33.70 -26.49
N LEU A 75 -2.39 34.27 -25.33
CA LEU A 75 -3.49 35.22 -25.22
C LEU A 75 -3.25 36.48 -26.08
N LEU A 76 -2.08 37.09 -25.95
CA LEU A 76 -1.69 38.25 -26.75
C LEU A 76 -1.67 37.94 -28.27
N LEU A 77 -1.22 36.75 -28.65
CA LEU A 77 -1.23 36.31 -30.04
C LEU A 77 -2.67 36.10 -30.55
N ALA A 78 -3.57 35.59 -29.73
CA ALA A 78 -4.98 35.40 -30.07
C ALA A 78 -5.66 36.77 -30.32
N ILE A 79 -5.44 37.75 -29.42
CA ILE A 79 -5.90 39.13 -29.60
C ILE A 79 -5.38 39.70 -30.94
N SER A 80 -4.07 39.68 -31.14
CA SER A 80 -3.45 40.24 -32.34
C SER A 80 -3.99 39.59 -33.62
N ASN A 81 -4.15 38.27 -33.65
CA ASN A 81 -4.66 37.58 -34.83
C ASN A 81 -6.13 37.88 -35.11
N LEU A 82 -6.97 38.04 -34.09
CA LEU A 82 -8.39 38.40 -34.24
C LEU A 82 -8.58 39.84 -34.73
N VAL A 83 -7.82 40.79 -34.18
CA VAL A 83 -7.82 42.19 -34.63
C VAL A 83 -7.36 42.28 -36.09
N LYS A 84 -6.25 41.62 -36.42
CA LYS A 84 -5.72 41.58 -37.80
C LYS A 84 -6.72 40.99 -38.79
N ALA A 85 -7.47 39.98 -38.36
CA ALA A 85 -8.49 39.36 -39.22
C ALA A 85 -9.82 40.13 -39.27
N GLY A 86 -9.94 41.26 -38.58
CA GLY A 86 -11.16 42.07 -38.49
C GLY A 86 -12.33 41.32 -37.89
N ARG A 87 -12.06 40.34 -36.99
CA ARG A 87 -13.08 39.51 -36.36
C ARG A 87 -13.61 40.11 -35.06
N VAL A 88 -12.89 41.04 -34.46
CA VAL A 88 -13.24 41.81 -33.27
C VAL A 88 -12.95 43.30 -33.52
N HIS A 89 -13.74 44.16 -32.85
CA HIS A 89 -13.54 45.62 -32.97
C HIS A 89 -12.52 46.08 -31.91
N THR A 90 -11.70 47.09 -32.28
CA THR A 90 -10.81 47.81 -31.40
C THR A 90 -10.84 49.28 -31.72
N ASP A 91 -10.77 50.13 -30.71
CA ASP A 91 -10.68 51.61 -30.86
C ASP A 91 -9.23 52.07 -31.02
N GLU A 92 -8.23 51.17 -30.82
CA GLU A 92 -6.81 51.44 -30.93
C GLU A 92 -6.30 51.20 -32.34
N GLU A 93 -5.73 52.21 -32.98
CA GLU A 93 -5.07 52.11 -34.32
C GLU A 93 -3.89 51.12 -34.22
N ASP A 94 -3.82 50.16 -35.15
CA ASP A 94 -2.73 49.19 -35.28
C ASP A 94 -2.47 48.33 -34.03
N LEU A 95 -3.46 48.04 -33.21
CA LEU A 95 -3.31 47.24 -31.97
C LEU A 95 -2.62 45.90 -32.25
N ASP A 96 -2.94 45.23 -33.34
CA ASP A 96 -2.33 43.94 -33.71
C ASP A 96 -0.82 44.06 -33.94
N GLU A 97 -0.37 45.12 -34.61
CA GLU A 97 1.06 45.38 -34.83
C GLU A 97 1.76 45.85 -33.54
N GLN A 98 1.08 46.68 -32.72
CA GLN A 98 1.60 47.09 -31.42
C GLN A 98 1.88 45.89 -30.53
N ILE A 99 0.92 44.97 -30.37
CA ILE A 99 1.08 43.75 -29.57
C ILE A 99 2.25 42.93 -30.11
N LYS A 100 2.30 42.70 -31.42
CA LYS A 100 3.37 41.88 -32.01
C LYS A 100 4.74 42.47 -31.77
N GLN A 101 4.95 43.72 -32.05
CA GLN A 101 6.26 44.37 -31.96
C GLN A 101 6.72 44.55 -30.53
N ARG A 102 5.81 44.89 -29.63
CA ARG A 102 6.14 45.07 -28.19
C ARG A 102 6.44 43.77 -27.47
N PHE A 103 5.62 42.73 -27.68
CA PHE A 103 5.61 41.56 -26.81
C PHE A 103 6.01 40.25 -27.50
N ILE A 104 5.70 40.05 -28.75
CA ILE A 104 5.76 38.76 -29.44
C ILE A 104 6.94 38.62 -30.38
N ILE A 105 7.19 39.62 -31.22
CA ILE A 105 8.19 39.55 -32.28
C ILE A 105 9.35 40.50 -32.00
N ALA A 106 10.53 40.04 -32.35
CA ALA A 106 11.73 40.88 -32.41
C ALA A 106 11.99 41.28 -33.87
N PRO A 107 11.69 42.50 -34.23
CA PRO A 107 11.69 42.91 -35.64
C PRO A 107 13.04 42.74 -36.33
N TRP A 108 14.12 42.91 -35.59
CA TRP A 108 15.50 42.90 -36.10
C TRP A 108 16.19 41.54 -36.08
N ALA A 109 15.51 40.51 -35.65
CA ALA A 109 16.08 39.16 -35.55
C ALA A 109 16.05 38.45 -36.92
N LYS A 110 17.01 37.51 -37.10
CA LYS A 110 16.99 36.57 -38.24
C LYS A 110 15.68 35.77 -38.25
N LYS A 111 15.32 35.28 -39.44
CA LYS A 111 14.02 34.62 -39.69
C LYS A 111 13.66 33.56 -38.61
N ASP A 112 14.63 32.78 -38.16
CA ASP A 112 14.44 31.70 -37.19
C ASP A 112 14.41 32.16 -35.72
N ASP A 113 14.73 33.45 -35.45
CA ASP A 113 14.84 34.08 -34.15
C ASP A 113 13.81 35.20 -33.90
N LYS A 114 12.80 35.30 -34.76
CA LYS A 114 11.86 36.44 -34.72
C LYS A 114 10.96 36.42 -33.49
N ILE A 115 10.56 35.23 -33.00
CA ILE A 115 9.68 35.12 -31.85
C ILE A 115 10.47 35.33 -30.57
N LYS A 116 10.02 36.26 -29.69
CA LYS A 116 10.71 36.60 -28.44
C LYS A 116 10.72 35.45 -27.46
N LEU A 117 9.61 34.70 -27.35
CA LEU A 117 9.53 33.53 -26.53
C LEU A 117 10.03 32.29 -27.28
N ARG A 118 11.04 31.62 -26.72
CA ARG A 118 11.54 30.34 -27.23
C ARG A 118 11.15 29.24 -26.24
N PRO A 119 10.05 28.51 -26.48
CA PRO A 119 9.68 27.37 -25.67
C PRO A 119 10.66 26.21 -25.83
N VAL A 120 10.53 25.19 -24.99
CA VAL A 120 11.25 23.92 -25.19
C VAL A 120 10.96 23.35 -26.58
N ARG A 121 11.91 22.60 -27.14
CA ARG A 121 11.83 22.12 -28.54
C ARG A 121 10.52 21.44 -28.91
N GLY A 122 9.92 20.69 -28.01
CA GLY A 122 8.65 19.98 -28.23
C GLY A 122 7.45 20.91 -28.44
N ASP A 123 7.51 22.14 -27.93
CA ASP A 123 6.43 23.14 -28.04
C ASP A 123 6.72 24.23 -29.09
N ARG A 124 7.98 24.31 -29.50
CA ARG A 124 8.43 25.35 -30.42
C ARG A 124 7.71 25.29 -31.75
N SER A 125 7.64 24.14 -32.39
CA SER A 125 6.95 23.93 -33.67
C SER A 125 5.47 24.30 -33.56
N ALA A 126 4.80 23.94 -32.50
CA ALA A 126 3.40 24.28 -32.29
C ALA A 126 3.20 25.80 -32.18
N LEU A 127 4.06 26.50 -31.41
CA LEU A 127 3.99 27.97 -31.31
C LEU A 127 4.29 28.64 -32.63
N GLU A 128 5.33 28.23 -33.38
CA GLU A 128 5.70 28.79 -34.68
C GLU A 128 4.55 28.65 -35.69
N LYS A 129 3.86 27.53 -35.71
CA LYS A 129 2.75 27.28 -36.63
C LYS A 129 1.52 28.15 -36.35
N LEU A 130 1.35 28.69 -35.13
CA LEU A 130 0.27 29.63 -34.83
C LEU A 130 0.40 30.98 -35.57
N PHE A 131 1.56 31.28 -36.17
CA PHE A 131 1.78 32.45 -37.02
C PHE A 131 1.46 32.17 -38.49
N GLY A 132 1.17 30.95 -38.86
CA GLY A 132 0.81 30.46 -40.19
C GLY A 132 -0.69 30.21 -40.36
N PRO A 133 -1.07 29.53 -41.46
CA PRO A 133 -2.47 29.15 -41.71
C PRO A 133 -2.96 28.10 -40.73
N VAL A 134 -4.26 28.11 -40.44
CA VAL A 134 -4.92 27.22 -39.42
C VAL A 134 -4.76 25.75 -39.76
N GLU A 135 -4.60 25.39 -41.01
CA GLU A 135 -4.41 24.03 -41.51
C GLU A 135 -3.12 23.40 -40.99
N ASP A 136 -2.11 24.22 -40.69
CA ASP A 136 -0.79 23.78 -40.20
C ASP A 136 -0.74 23.62 -38.69
N TYR A 137 -1.79 23.96 -37.96
CA TYR A 137 -1.81 23.93 -36.51
C TYR A 137 -1.69 22.50 -35.96
N GLU A 138 -0.84 22.32 -34.94
CA GLU A 138 -0.68 21.05 -34.24
C GLU A 138 -1.80 20.83 -33.22
N ARG A 139 -2.92 20.29 -33.66
CA ARG A 139 -4.16 20.18 -32.90
C ARG A 139 -4.05 19.39 -31.58
N GLY A 140 -3.05 18.52 -31.45
CA GLY A 140 -2.79 17.75 -30.23
C GLY A 140 -1.91 18.45 -29.20
N SER A 141 -1.37 19.64 -29.53
CA SER A 141 -0.50 20.40 -28.62
C SER A 141 -1.32 21.28 -27.66
N ASN A 142 -0.96 21.31 -26.37
CA ASN A 142 -1.55 22.24 -25.41
C ASN A 142 -1.36 23.71 -25.83
N ILE A 143 -0.28 24.04 -26.54
CA ILE A 143 -0.05 25.37 -27.14
C ILE A 143 -1.22 25.74 -28.05
N THR A 144 -1.57 24.86 -28.97
CA THR A 144 -2.65 25.08 -29.95
C THR A 144 -4.03 25.06 -29.27
N ILE A 145 -4.25 24.08 -28.36
CA ILE A 145 -5.52 23.93 -27.63
C ILE A 145 -5.83 25.22 -26.84
N ASN A 146 -4.84 25.71 -26.10
CA ASN A 146 -5.03 26.88 -25.23
C ASN A 146 -5.07 28.20 -26.04
N TYR A 147 -4.34 28.28 -27.14
CA TYR A 147 -4.51 29.38 -28.08
C TYR A 147 -5.92 29.42 -28.65
N GLN A 148 -6.43 28.29 -29.12
CA GLN A 148 -7.79 28.19 -29.64
C GLN A 148 -8.84 28.53 -28.58
N PHE A 149 -8.65 28.08 -27.34
CA PHE A 149 -9.50 28.46 -26.22
C PHE A 149 -9.58 29.98 -26.07
N PHE A 150 -8.46 30.69 -26.03
CA PHE A 150 -8.47 32.15 -25.93
C PHE A 150 -9.11 32.81 -27.18
N TYR A 151 -8.79 32.32 -28.38
CA TYR A 151 -9.41 32.77 -29.60
C TYR A 151 -10.93 32.69 -29.56
N ASP A 152 -11.48 31.56 -29.15
CA ASP A 152 -12.91 31.32 -29.06
C ASP A 152 -13.57 32.11 -27.89
N GLN A 153 -12.87 32.36 -26.81
CA GLN A 153 -13.41 33.19 -25.72
C GLN A 153 -13.50 34.67 -26.10
N ILE A 154 -12.47 35.19 -26.77
CA ILE A 154 -12.45 36.59 -27.22
C ILE A 154 -13.56 36.82 -28.25
N LEU A 155 -13.83 35.87 -29.14
CA LEU A 155 -14.91 35.96 -30.15
C LEU A 155 -16.32 36.05 -29.54
N LYS A 156 -16.51 35.70 -28.27
CA LYS A 156 -17.80 35.87 -27.61
C LYS A 156 -18.13 37.34 -27.25
N GLU A 157 -17.15 38.19 -27.28
CA GLU A 157 -17.22 39.63 -27.02
C GLU A 157 -17.89 39.96 -25.67
N GLU A 158 -17.69 39.10 -24.66
CA GLU A 158 -18.18 39.36 -23.27
C GLU A 158 -17.49 40.57 -22.63
N VAL A 159 -16.28 40.90 -23.10
CA VAL A 159 -15.49 42.09 -22.81
C VAL A 159 -14.86 42.57 -24.11
N THR A 160 -14.60 43.86 -24.24
CA THR A 160 -13.93 44.38 -25.43
C THR A 160 -12.45 43.97 -25.47
N VAL A 161 -11.85 43.94 -26.65
CA VAL A 161 -10.44 43.62 -26.83
C VAL A 161 -9.57 44.66 -26.13
N ASP A 162 -9.96 45.92 -26.16
CA ASP A 162 -9.24 47.04 -25.53
C ASP A 162 -9.25 46.91 -24.02
N GLU A 163 -10.42 46.60 -23.40
CA GLU A 163 -10.53 46.32 -21.98
C GLU A 163 -9.68 45.09 -21.56
N LEU A 164 -9.68 44.03 -22.40
CA LEU A 164 -8.89 42.83 -22.14
C LEU A 164 -7.38 43.09 -22.20
N TYR A 165 -6.95 43.89 -23.20
CA TYR A 165 -5.55 44.29 -23.35
C TYR A 165 -5.09 45.16 -22.17
N ASP A 166 -5.91 46.13 -21.76
CA ASP A 166 -5.67 46.94 -20.54
C ASP A 166 -5.58 46.08 -19.30
N ALA A 167 -6.48 45.10 -19.15
CA ALA A 167 -6.46 44.17 -17.99
C ALA A 167 -5.18 43.32 -17.95
N ILE A 168 -4.67 42.89 -19.11
CA ILE A 168 -3.37 42.18 -19.17
C ILE A 168 -2.25 43.11 -18.69
N GLY A 169 -2.31 44.42 -18.99
CA GLY A 169 -1.36 45.40 -18.48
C GLY A 169 -1.37 45.58 -16.97
N LYS A 170 -2.47 45.18 -16.27
CA LYS A 170 -2.63 45.24 -14.82
C LYS A 170 -2.21 43.95 -14.08
N LEU A 171 -1.72 42.94 -14.82
CA LEU A 171 -1.13 41.77 -14.22
C LEU A 171 0.22 42.10 -13.60
N GLU A 172 0.36 41.94 -12.30
CA GLU A 172 1.59 42.14 -11.55
C GLU A 172 2.36 40.84 -11.37
N ILE A 173 3.66 40.89 -11.61
CA ILE A 173 4.58 39.76 -11.38
C ILE A 173 5.75 40.21 -10.50
N ILE A 174 6.23 39.27 -9.68
CA ILE A 174 7.56 39.41 -9.06
C ILE A 174 8.58 38.88 -10.05
N SER A 175 9.43 39.80 -10.57
CA SER A 175 10.52 39.41 -11.45
C SER A 175 11.82 39.29 -10.67
N ILE A 176 12.37 38.09 -10.61
CA ILE A 176 13.62 37.78 -9.94
C ILE A 176 14.67 37.43 -11.00
N THR A 177 15.75 38.19 -10.97
CA THR A 177 16.91 37.92 -11.85
C THR A 177 18.05 37.40 -10.96
N LEU A 178 18.54 36.19 -11.29
CA LEU A 178 19.62 35.57 -10.56
C LEU A 178 20.98 36.15 -10.99
N GLU A 179 21.85 36.30 -10.03
CA GLU A 179 23.26 36.67 -10.24
C GLU A 179 24.12 35.40 -10.43
N SER A 180 25.34 35.58 -10.89
CA SER A 180 26.28 34.46 -11.09
C SER A 180 26.71 33.74 -9.80
N SER A 181 26.48 34.35 -8.67
CA SER A 181 26.73 33.80 -7.33
C SER A 181 25.56 32.97 -6.79
N ASP A 182 24.37 33.08 -7.39
CA ASP A 182 23.16 32.40 -6.92
C ASP A 182 23.13 30.95 -7.39
N ASP A 183 22.74 30.06 -6.48
CA ASP A 183 22.46 28.66 -6.83
C ASP A 183 21.07 28.54 -7.44
N ALA A 184 21.03 28.53 -8.77
CA ALA A 184 19.79 28.43 -9.53
C ALA A 184 19.00 27.18 -9.20
N GLN A 185 19.69 26.10 -8.83
CA GLN A 185 19.04 24.83 -8.48
C GLN A 185 18.34 24.88 -7.12
N LEU A 186 19.00 25.40 -6.08
CA LEU A 186 18.38 25.56 -4.77
C LEU A 186 17.16 26.48 -4.84
N ILE A 187 17.26 27.57 -5.63
CA ILE A 187 16.15 28.49 -5.85
C ILE A 187 15.00 27.80 -6.58
N PHE A 188 15.31 27.04 -7.64
CA PHE A 188 14.30 26.26 -8.35
C PHE A 188 13.61 25.22 -7.47
N GLU A 189 14.36 24.48 -6.65
CA GLU A 189 13.80 23.49 -5.70
C GLU A 189 12.87 24.16 -4.69
N SER A 190 13.25 25.31 -4.14
CA SER A 190 12.45 26.01 -3.12
C SER A 190 11.15 26.60 -3.71
N LEU A 191 11.19 27.18 -4.89
CA LEU A 191 10.03 27.78 -5.55
C LEU A 191 9.03 26.74 -6.03
N ASN A 192 9.49 25.60 -6.54
CA ASN A 192 8.61 24.53 -7.00
C ASN A 192 7.95 23.75 -5.85
N SER A 193 8.38 23.94 -4.60
CA SER A 193 7.71 23.35 -3.44
C SER A 193 6.30 23.94 -3.19
N THR A 194 6.00 25.11 -3.75
CA THR A 194 4.74 25.87 -3.51
C THR A 194 3.80 25.91 -4.72
N GLY A 195 4.20 25.35 -5.88
CA GLY A 195 3.45 25.38 -7.15
C GLY A 195 2.87 24.03 -7.58
N LEU A 196 2.48 23.92 -8.85
CA LEU A 196 2.13 22.65 -9.49
C LEU A 196 3.34 21.71 -9.41
N ALA A 197 3.18 20.63 -8.62
CA ALA A 197 4.27 19.69 -8.34
C ALA A 197 4.90 19.16 -9.63
N LEU A 198 6.21 19.34 -9.77
CA LEU A 198 6.98 18.70 -10.84
C LEU A 198 7.02 17.18 -10.59
N GLN A 199 7.00 16.42 -11.68
CA GLN A 199 7.29 14.99 -11.61
C GLN A 199 8.74 14.78 -11.17
N GLU A 200 8.99 13.70 -10.46
CA GLU A 200 10.34 13.37 -9.97
C GLU A 200 11.35 13.29 -11.14
N GLY A 201 10.95 12.75 -12.30
CA GLY A 201 11.77 12.70 -13.50
C GLY A 201 12.16 14.09 -14.04
N ASP A 202 11.28 15.09 -13.94
CA ASP A 202 11.61 16.47 -14.33
C ASP A 202 12.63 17.11 -13.39
N LYS A 203 12.49 16.85 -12.08
CA LYS A 203 13.46 17.33 -11.09
C LYS A 203 14.85 16.73 -11.33
N ILE A 204 14.91 15.45 -11.69
CA ILE A 204 16.17 14.75 -12.02
C ILE A 204 16.79 15.34 -13.27
N ARG A 205 16.01 15.59 -14.32
CA ARG A 205 16.51 16.25 -15.54
C ARG A 205 17.11 17.60 -15.21
N ASN A 206 16.41 18.40 -14.42
CA ASN A 206 16.86 19.71 -14.00
C ASN A 206 18.16 19.61 -13.20
N PHE A 207 18.24 18.72 -12.24
CA PHE A 207 19.46 18.46 -11.45
C PHE A 207 20.67 18.15 -12.34
N ILE A 208 20.49 17.31 -13.35
CA ILE A 208 21.60 16.91 -14.22
C ILE A 208 22.03 18.05 -15.15
N LEU A 209 21.09 18.85 -15.68
CA LEU A 209 21.39 19.77 -16.79
C LEU A 209 21.51 21.24 -16.37
N MET A 210 20.92 21.66 -15.26
CA MET A 210 20.80 23.10 -14.95
C MET A 210 22.13 23.80 -14.72
N GLY A 211 23.15 23.17 -14.15
CA GLY A 211 24.47 23.76 -13.90
C GLY A 211 25.39 23.86 -15.09
N MET A 212 24.95 23.52 -16.32
CA MET A 212 25.76 23.48 -17.52
C MET A 212 25.55 24.76 -18.38
N ASP A 213 26.53 25.05 -19.24
CA ASP A 213 26.35 26.05 -20.27
C ASP A 213 25.28 25.59 -21.29
N PRO A 214 24.65 26.52 -22.04
CA PRO A 214 23.55 26.17 -22.94
C PRO A 214 23.88 25.10 -23.99
N LYS A 215 25.13 25.11 -24.48
CA LYS A 215 25.58 24.13 -25.49
C LYS A 215 25.71 22.73 -24.87
N GLY A 216 26.20 22.66 -23.64
CA GLY A 216 26.26 21.41 -22.85
C GLY A 216 24.90 20.89 -22.56
N GLN A 217 23.96 21.74 -22.12
CA GLN A 217 22.56 21.39 -21.90
C GLN A 217 21.92 20.75 -23.14
N ASP A 218 22.05 21.42 -24.31
CA ASP A 218 21.55 20.91 -25.58
C ASP A 218 22.19 19.58 -25.97
N TYR A 219 23.52 19.46 -25.83
CA TYR A 219 24.24 18.24 -26.16
C TYR A 219 23.78 17.05 -25.36
N PHE A 220 23.73 17.19 -24.03
CA PHE A 220 23.36 16.08 -23.14
C PHE A 220 21.85 15.72 -23.23
N TYR A 221 21.02 16.74 -23.42
CA TYR A 221 19.59 16.54 -23.65
C TYR A 221 19.33 15.73 -24.92
N ASP A 222 19.91 16.16 -26.06
CA ASP A 222 19.69 15.51 -27.35
C ASP A 222 20.36 14.13 -27.45
N THR A 223 21.58 14.01 -26.89
CA THR A 223 22.36 12.78 -27.01
C THR A 223 21.82 11.68 -26.12
N TYR A 224 21.37 12.01 -24.90
CA TYR A 224 21.03 11.04 -23.87
C TYR A 224 19.58 11.16 -23.38
N TRP A 225 19.19 12.35 -22.89
CA TRP A 225 17.93 12.48 -22.14
C TRP A 225 16.70 12.22 -23.00
N THR A 226 16.63 12.76 -24.20
CA THR A 226 15.54 12.49 -25.16
C THR A 226 15.36 11.00 -25.44
N LYS A 227 16.48 10.26 -25.48
CA LYS A 227 16.42 8.79 -25.67
C LYS A 227 15.91 8.09 -24.41
N ILE A 228 16.30 8.56 -23.21
CA ILE A 228 15.78 8.05 -21.94
C ILE A 228 14.26 8.27 -21.89
N GLU A 229 13.77 9.49 -22.17
CA GLU A 229 12.33 9.79 -22.23
C GLU A 229 11.59 8.87 -23.22
N LYS A 230 12.18 8.62 -24.38
CA LYS A 230 11.61 7.73 -25.39
C LYS A 230 11.56 6.28 -24.89
N CYS A 231 12.66 5.73 -24.38
CA CYS A 231 12.74 4.37 -23.86
C CYS A 231 11.79 4.15 -22.70
N THR A 232 11.60 5.15 -21.84
CA THR A 232 10.71 5.07 -20.69
C THR A 232 9.24 5.41 -20.99
N ARG A 233 8.92 5.79 -22.26
CA ARG A 233 7.60 6.30 -22.64
C ARG A 233 7.15 7.48 -21.78
N ASN A 234 8.08 8.35 -21.41
CA ASN A 234 7.94 9.48 -20.48
C ASN A 234 7.68 9.09 -19.00
N ASP A 235 7.69 7.81 -18.61
CA ASP A 235 7.71 7.40 -17.20
C ASP A 235 9.15 7.35 -16.67
N VAL A 236 9.83 8.51 -16.69
CA VAL A 236 11.20 8.62 -16.17
C VAL A 236 11.25 8.40 -14.67
N SER A 237 10.24 8.85 -13.94
CA SER A 237 10.16 8.68 -12.48
C SER A 237 10.13 7.20 -12.07
N GLY A 238 9.29 6.41 -12.73
CA GLY A 238 9.20 4.97 -12.50
C GLY A 238 10.48 4.24 -12.91
N PHE A 239 11.07 4.64 -14.03
CA PHE A 239 12.34 4.09 -14.48
C PHE A 239 13.49 4.37 -13.49
N VAL A 240 13.67 5.63 -13.07
CA VAL A 240 14.76 5.99 -12.15
C VAL A 240 14.56 5.32 -10.78
N ARG A 241 13.32 5.15 -10.34
CA ARG A 241 13.01 4.36 -9.15
C ARG A 241 13.55 2.92 -9.27
N ASP A 242 13.27 2.25 -10.39
CA ASP A 242 13.76 0.89 -10.64
C ASP A 242 15.29 0.85 -10.80
N TYR A 243 15.89 1.86 -11.45
CA TYR A 243 17.33 2.03 -11.59
C TYR A 243 18.02 2.18 -10.21
N LEU A 244 17.50 3.04 -9.35
CA LEU A 244 18.02 3.21 -7.98
C LEU A 244 17.86 1.94 -7.14
N SER A 245 16.78 1.20 -7.35
CA SER A 245 16.60 -0.11 -6.70
C SER A 245 17.74 -1.07 -7.03
N ILE A 246 18.22 -1.05 -8.26
CA ILE A 246 19.39 -1.87 -8.69
C ILE A 246 20.67 -1.33 -8.07
N LYS A 247 20.90 -0.02 -8.12
CA LYS A 247 22.17 0.57 -7.71
C LYS A 247 22.36 0.63 -6.19
N ARG A 248 21.28 0.83 -5.44
CA ARG A 248 21.33 1.01 -3.98
C ARG A 248 20.72 -0.14 -3.17
N LEU A 249 20.10 -1.11 -3.82
CA LEU A 249 19.34 -2.21 -3.18
C LEU A 249 18.27 -1.71 -2.19
N VAL A 250 17.75 -0.51 -2.43
CA VAL A 250 16.65 0.11 -1.69
C VAL A 250 15.66 0.68 -2.71
N THR A 251 14.38 0.36 -2.57
CA THR A 251 13.35 0.89 -3.47
C THR A 251 12.77 2.19 -2.91
N PRO A 252 13.06 3.35 -3.52
CA PRO A 252 12.51 4.62 -3.08
C PRO A 252 10.98 4.64 -3.21
N THR A 253 10.30 5.42 -2.37
CA THR A 253 8.92 5.79 -2.67
C THR A 253 8.87 6.71 -3.88
N ILE A 254 7.78 6.68 -4.64
CA ILE A 254 7.69 7.45 -5.90
C ILE A 254 7.91 8.96 -5.71
N ASN A 255 7.54 9.50 -4.56
CA ASN A 255 7.69 10.92 -4.23
C ASN A 255 9.08 11.29 -3.68
N ASN A 256 9.96 10.31 -3.49
CA ASN A 256 11.30 10.53 -2.95
C ASN A 256 12.41 10.12 -3.94
N VAL A 257 12.04 9.79 -5.17
CA VAL A 257 12.97 9.30 -6.20
C VAL A 257 14.04 10.33 -6.52
N TYR A 258 13.68 11.60 -6.59
CA TYR A 258 14.61 12.70 -6.85
C TYR A 258 15.67 12.85 -5.75
N GLN A 259 15.25 12.84 -4.47
CA GLN A 259 16.18 13.02 -3.36
C GLN A 259 17.18 11.84 -3.28
N GLU A 260 16.69 10.64 -3.49
CA GLU A 260 17.55 9.45 -3.52
C GLU A 260 18.47 9.43 -4.74
N PHE A 261 18.00 9.93 -5.90
CA PHE A 261 18.86 10.07 -7.08
C PHE A 261 19.94 11.12 -6.88
N LYS A 262 19.60 12.27 -6.30
CA LYS A 262 20.57 13.33 -5.99
C LYS A 262 21.66 12.81 -5.06
N ARG A 263 21.27 12.13 -3.97
CA ARG A 263 22.21 11.50 -3.04
C ARG A 263 23.11 10.48 -3.76
N TYR A 264 22.54 9.59 -4.57
CA TYR A 264 23.30 8.61 -5.34
C TYR A 264 24.32 9.28 -6.29
N ALA A 265 23.93 10.33 -7.00
CA ALA A 265 24.79 11.02 -7.93
C ALA A 265 25.95 11.75 -7.22
N GLU A 266 25.68 12.37 -6.05
CA GLU A 266 26.67 13.04 -5.22
C GLU A 266 27.67 12.04 -4.61
N GLU A 267 27.21 10.89 -4.12
CA GLU A 267 28.06 9.82 -3.56
C GLU A 267 28.88 9.11 -4.63
N ALA A 268 28.29 8.83 -5.77
CA ALA A 268 28.97 8.12 -6.87
C ALA A 268 30.06 8.98 -7.53
N GLN A 269 29.97 10.32 -7.42
CA GLN A 269 30.91 11.28 -8.00
C GLN A 269 31.26 11.01 -9.48
N LEU A 270 30.31 10.47 -10.23
CA LEU A 270 30.51 10.12 -11.63
C LEU A 270 30.43 11.40 -12.52
N PRO A 271 31.30 11.49 -13.55
CA PRO A 271 31.11 12.51 -14.58
C PRO A 271 29.68 12.41 -15.18
N VAL A 272 29.02 13.53 -15.39
CA VAL A 272 27.61 13.58 -15.85
C VAL A 272 27.40 12.72 -17.10
N GLU A 273 28.34 12.70 -18.01
CA GLU A 273 28.23 11.89 -19.23
C GLU A 273 28.19 10.39 -18.90
N ASN A 274 29.00 9.96 -17.95
CA ASN A 274 29.00 8.54 -17.53
C ASN A 274 27.71 8.16 -16.83
N LEU A 275 27.18 9.04 -15.98
CA LEU A 275 25.88 8.85 -15.34
C LEU A 275 24.74 8.73 -16.37
N LEU A 276 24.73 9.63 -17.37
CA LEU A 276 23.74 9.63 -18.45
C LEU A 276 23.88 8.40 -19.37
N LYS A 277 25.10 7.95 -19.65
CA LYS A 277 25.36 6.70 -20.38
C LYS A 277 24.81 5.49 -19.63
N ASP A 278 25.04 5.42 -18.33
CA ASP A 278 24.55 4.33 -17.49
C ASP A 278 23.01 4.34 -17.39
N LEU A 279 22.42 5.51 -17.15
CA LEU A 279 20.95 5.68 -17.21
C LEU A 279 20.37 5.23 -18.55
N LEU A 280 20.93 5.67 -19.66
CA LEU A 280 20.46 5.27 -20.99
C LEU A 280 20.62 3.78 -21.25
N HIS A 281 21.71 3.18 -20.73
CA HIS A 281 21.94 1.74 -20.81
C HIS A 281 20.78 0.97 -20.15
N TYR A 282 20.43 1.32 -18.91
CA TYR A 282 19.32 0.68 -18.20
C TYR A 282 17.95 1.05 -18.76
N ALA A 283 17.76 2.28 -19.27
CA ALA A 283 16.52 2.68 -19.91
C ALA A 283 16.15 1.81 -21.11
N ARG A 284 17.15 1.30 -21.85
CA ARG A 284 16.94 0.35 -22.96
C ARG A 284 16.42 -1.00 -22.47
N PHE A 285 16.86 -1.49 -21.31
CA PHE A 285 16.28 -2.72 -20.72
C PHE A 285 14.86 -2.45 -20.25
N PHE A 286 14.62 -1.30 -19.64
CA PHE A 286 13.28 -0.88 -19.24
C PHE A 286 12.31 -0.81 -20.43
N GLU A 287 12.77 -0.26 -21.58
CA GLU A 287 12.02 -0.24 -22.85
C GLU A 287 11.59 -1.65 -23.28
N LYS A 288 12.51 -2.61 -23.26
CA LYS A 288 12.24 -4.02 -23.61
C LYS A 288 11.14 -4.62 -22.72
N LEU A 289 11.14 -4.32 -21.42
CA LEU A 289 10.10 -4.76 -20.49
C LEU A 289 8.76 -4.08 -20.77
N LEU A 290 8.76 -2.81 -21.17
CA LEU A 290 7.53 -2.07 -21.49
C LEU A 290 6.94 -2.48 -22.85
N SER A 291 7.79 -2.72 -23.85
CA SER A 291 7.36 -3.13 -25.21
C SER A 291 7.00 -4.60 -25.27
N CYS A 292 7.51 -5.42 -24.36
CA CYS A 292 7.51 -6.88 -24.42
C CYS A 292 8.30 -7.41 -25.64
N GLU A 293 9.32 -6.68 -26.05
CA GLU A 293 10.23 -7.03 -27.12
C GLU A 293 11.64 -7.14 -26.55
N SER A 294 12.10 -8.34 -26.25
CA SER A 294 13.41 -8.58 -25.64
C SER A 294 14.56 -8.15 -26.57
N GLY A 295 14.33 -8.18 -27.89
CA GLY A 295 15.36 -7.95 -28.90
C GLY A 295 16.39 -9.09 -28.98
N LEU A 296 16.06 -10.28 -28.44
CA LEU A 296 16.93 -11.45 -28.43
C LEU A 296 16.54 -12.51 -29.47
N ASN A 297 15.64 -12.18 -30.39
CA ASN A 297 15.13 -13.06 -31.46
C ASN A 297 14.53 -14.37 -30.89
N ASN A 298 13.88 -14.31 -29.75
CA ASN A 298 13.21 -15.42 -29.10
C ASN A 298 11.75 -15.09 -28.82
N GLN A 299 10.83 -15.58 -29.64
CA GLN A 299 9.42 -15.31 -29.56
C GLN A 299 8.80 -15.82 -28.23
N LYS A 300 9.28 -16.95 -27.70
CA LYS A 300 8.79 -17.47 -26.41
C LYS A 300 9.10 -16.52 -25.26
N LEU A 301 10.27 -15.88 -25.29
CA LEU A 301 10.64 -14.86 -24.30
C LEU A 301 9.74 -13.61 -24.42
N ASP A 302 9.49 -13.14 -25.64
CA ASP A 302 8.63 -11.98 -25.87
C ASP A 302 7.19 -12.29 -25.45
N ASP A 303 6.69 -13.49 -25.71
CA ASP A 303 5.38 -13.97 -25.24
C ASP A 303 5.33 -14.06 -23.71
N CYS A 304 6.41 -14.52 -23.05
CA CYS A 304 6.50 -14.56 -21.59
C CYS A 304 6.49 -13.15 -20.98
N LEU A 305 7.24 -12.21 -21.57
CA LEU A 305 7.23 -10.81 -21.18
C LEU A 305 5.82 -10.21 -21.28
N PHE A 306 5.11 -10.50 -22.38
CA PHE A 306 3.75 -10.05 -22.58
C PHE A 306 2.80 -10.59 -21.51
N ARG A 307 2.91 -11.87 -21.15
CA ARG A 307 2.10 -12.50 -20.10
C ARG A 307 2.40 -11.90 -18.72
N LEU A 308 3.69 -11.71 -18.38
CA LEU A 308 4.12 -11.07 -17.14
C LEU A 308 3.61 -9.62 -17.02
N LYS A 309 3.63 -8.86 -18.12
CA LYS A 309 3.03 -7.54 -18.18
C LYS A 309 1.52 -7.56 -17.91
N ARG A 310 0.80 -8.56 -18.44
CA ARG A 310 -0.64 -8.75 -18.17
C ARG A 310 -0.93 -9.06 -16.69
N LEU A 311 -0.02 -9.72 -16.00
CA LEU A 311 -0.12 -9.94 -14.55
C LEU A 311 0.10 -8.64 -13.75
N ASP A 312 0.69 -7.60 -14.39
CA ASP A 312 0.88 -6.26 -13.83
C ASP A 312 1.66 -6.28 -12.49
N ILE A 313 2.77 -7.01 -12.47
CA ILE A 313 3.65 -7.14 -11.31
C ILE A 313 4.96 -6.41 -11.58
N VAL A 314 4.99 -5.14 -11.19
CA VAL A 314 6.11 -4.21 -11.50
C VAL A 314 7.35 -4.43 -10.63
N VAL A 315 7.22 -5.08 -9.48
CA VAL A 315 8.34 -5.28 -8.53
C VAL A 315 9.46 -6.19 -9.07
N THR A 316 9.19 -6.92 -10.14
CA THR A 316 10.18 -7.78 -10.83
C THR A 316 11.10 -7.01 -11.78
N ARG A 317 10.72 -5.78 -12.17
CA ARG A 317 11.46 -5.04 -13.21
C ARG A 317 12.94 -4.80 -12.90
N PRO A 318 13.34 -4.37 -11.67
CA PRO A 318 14.75 -4.22 -11.35
C PRO A 318 15.55 -5.52 -11.56
N PHE A 319 15.02 -6.64 -11.10
CA PHE A 319 15.64 -7.95 -11.29
C PHE A 319 15.75 -8.33 -12.78
N PHE A 320 14.69 -8.15 -13.55
CA PHE A 320 14.69 -8.45 -14.98
C PHE A 320 15.64 -7.55 -15.78
N MET A 321 15.80 -6.29 -15.40
CA MET A 321 16.79 -5.39 -16.02
C MET A 321 18.21 -5.92 -15.78
N GLU A 322 18.51 -6.43 -14.57
CA GLU A 322 19.80 -7.06 -14.28
C GLU A 322 20.01 -8.39 -15.05
N VAL A 323 18.99 -9.22 -15.19
CA VAL A 323 19.06 -10.45 -15.99
C VAL A 323 19.34 -10.13 -17.47
N LEU A 324 18.68 -9.11 -18.03
CA LEU A 324 18.95 -8.66 -19.40
C LEU A 324 20.35 -8.05 -19.54
N ARG A 325 20.86 -7.35 -18.52
CA ARG A 325 22.23 -6.86 -18.48
C ARG A 325 23.23 -8.01 -18.48
N LEU A 326 23.01 -9.01 -17.62
CA LEU A 326 23.87 -10.21 -17.57
C LEU A 326 23.91 -10.94 -18.92
N ASN A 327 22.79 -11.01 -19.63
CA ASN A 327 22.76 -11.57 -20.99
C ASN A 327 23.58 -10.69 -21.98
N GLN A 328 23.44 -9.37 -21.92
CA GLN A 328 24.25 -8.47 -22.77
C GLN A 328 25.74 -8.60 -22.46
N ASP A 329 26.10 -8.83 -21.21
CA ASP A 329 27.49 -9.07 -20.77
C ASP A 329 27.97 -10.50 -21.07
N HIS A 330 27.20 -11.30 -21.80
CA HIS A 330 27.47 -12.70 -22.13
C HIS A 330 27.68 -13.62 -20.91
N LYS A 331 27.05 -13.25 -19.79
CA LYS A 331 27.04 -14.05 -18.55
C LYS A 331 25.86 -15.01 -18.49
N LEU A 332 24.81 -14.75 -19.23
CA LEU A 332 23.64 -15.60 -19.39
C LEU A 332 23.33 -15.79 -20.87
N THR A 333 22.99 -16.99 -21.26
CA THR A 333 22.45 -17.33 -22.58
C THR A 333 21.00 -16.88 -22.71
N VAL A 334 20.47 -16.82 -23.93
CA VAL A 334 19.06 -16.47 -24.18
C VAL A 334 18.12 -17.51 -23.58
N ASP A 335 18.48 -18.79 -23.58
CA ASP A 335 17.68 -19.88 -23.01
C ASP A 335 17.63 -19.77 -21.47
N GLU A 336 18.73 -19.40 -20.82
CA GLU A 336 18.75 -19.15 -19.39
C GLU A 336 17.88 -17.94 -19.01
N VAL A 337 17.92 -16.87 -19.81
CA VAL A 337 17.02 -15.73 -19.64
C VAL A 337 15.55 -16.17 -19.75
N LEU A 338 15.19 -16.92 -20.78
CA LEU A 338 13.84 -17.46 -20.93
C LEU A 338 13.43 -18.28 -19.70
N SER A 339 14.30 -19.19 -19.24
CA SER A 339 14.04 -20.02 -18.07
C SER A 339 13.76 -19.19 -16.81
N ILE A 340 14.57 -18.15 -16.55
CA ILE A 340 14.38 -17.25 -15.41
C ILE A 340 13.01 -16.54 -15.48
N PHE A 341 12.61 -16.07 -16.66
CA PHE A 341 11.32 -15.39 -16.85
C PHE A 341 10.14 -16.36 -16.68
N GLU A 342 10.22 -17.57 -17.26
CA GLU A 342 9.17 -18.61 -17.12
C GLU A 342 9.04 -19.09 -15.66
N ILE A 343 10.14 -19.31 -14.95
CA ILE A 343 10.12 -19.69 -13.54
C ILE A 343 9.53 -18.57 -12.69
N THR A 344 9.86 -17.31 -12.99
CA THR A 344 9.25 -16.15 -12.31
C THR A 344 7.75 -16.10 -12.59
N GLU A 345 7.30 -16.31 -13.82
CA GLU A 345 5.88 -16.41 -14.20
C GLU A 345 5.16 -17.48 -13.36
N ASN A 346 5.75 -18.67 -13.27
CA ASN A 346 5.23 -19.81 -12.48
C ASN A 346 5.16 -19.45 -10.98
N TYR A 347 6.22 -18.90 -10.43
CA TYR A 347 6.29 -18.48 -9.03
C TYR A 347 5.17 -17.49 -8.69
N LEU A 348 5.02 -16.45 -9.48
CA LEU A 348 4.02 -15.40 -9.25
C LEU A 348 2.58 -15.94 -9.40
N PHE A 349 2.33 -16.80 -10.38
CA PHE A 349 0.99 -17.33 -10.60
C PHE A 349 0.60 -18.37 -9.55
N ARG A 350 1.50 -19.30 -9.19
CA ARG A 350 1.24 -20.26 -8.10
C ARG A 350 0.93 -19.56 -6.79
N ARG A 351 1.70 -18.53 -6.44
CA ARG A 351 1.44 -17.70 -5.26
C ARG A 351 0.06 -17.03 -5.29
N ASN A 352 -0.37 -16.56 -6.47
CA ASN A 352 -1.71 -15.99 -6.61
C ASN A 352 -2.81 -17.03 -6.39
N ILE A 353 -2.66 -18.22 -6.93
CA ILE A 353 -3.63 -19.31 -6.72
C ILE A 353 -3.70 -19.70 -5.23
N CYS A 354 -2.56 -19.83 -4.56
CA CYS A 354 -2.44 -20.18 -3.16
C CYS A 354 -2.63 -18.98 -2.19
N GLU A 355 -3.03 -17.81 -2.70
CA GLU A 355 -3.28 -16.59 -1.92
C GLU A 355 -2.13 -16.14 -1.03
N VAL A 356 -0.89 -16.45 -1.44
CA VAL A 356 0.30 -16.03 -0.71
C VAL A 356 0.44 -14.51 -0.77
N PRO A 357 0.57 -13.81 0.37
CA PRO A 357 0.69 -12.36 0.42
C PRO A 357 1.82 -11.81 -0.45
N THR A 358 1.61 -10.66 -1.09
CA THR A 358 2.57 -10.05 -2.03
C THR A 358 3.60 -9.14 -1.38
N ASN A 359 3.52 -8.88 -0.08
CA ASN A 359 4.37 -7.95 0.66
C ASN A 359 5.87 -8.30 0.60
N ALA A 360 6.20 -9.60 0.56
CA ALA A 360 7.59 -10.05 0.47
C ALA A 360 8.22 -9.87 -0.94
N LEU A 361 7.41 -9.75 -2.00
CA LEU A 361 7.92 -9.77 -3.38
C LEU A 361 8.90 -8.65 -3.70
N ASN A 362 8.64 -7.44 -3.20
CA ASN A 362 9.54 -6.32 -3.44
C ASN A 362 10.95 -6.60 -2.90
N LYS A 363 11.03 -7.06 -1.64
CA LYS A 363 12.30 -7.40 -0.99
C LYS A 363 13.00 -8.57 -1.68
N ILE A 364 12.25 -9.60 -2.07
CA ILE A 364 12.79 -10.77 -2.76
C ILE A 364 13.46 -10.34 -4.08
N PHE A 365 12.74 -9.70 -4.99
CA PHE A 365 13.27 -9.35 -6.31
C PHE A 365 14.34 -8.25 -6.26
N LEU A 366 14.32 -7.41 -5.23
CA LEU A 366 15.34 -6.41 -4.99
C LEU A 366 16.72 -7.06 -4.70
N ASN A 367 16.73 -8.11 -3.89
CA ASN A 367 17.96 -8.73 -3.40
C ASN A 367 18.36 -10.01 -4.17
N LEU A 368 17.49 -10.54 -5.02
CA LEU A 368 17.61 -11.88 -5.60
C LEU A 368 18.90 -12.06 -6.40
N ASN A 369 19.29 -11.08 -7.22
CA ASN A 369 20.54 -11.15 -7.99
C ASN A 369 21.77 -11.20 -7.05
N LYS A 370 21.79 -10.39 -6.01
CA LYS A 370 22.87 -10.38 -5.01
C LYS A 370 22.92 -11.71 -4.24
N GLU A 371 21.77 -12.24 -3.88
CA GLU A 371 21.65 -13.54 -3.18
C GLU A 371 22.21 -14.69 -4.05
N ILE A 372 21.80 -14.75 -5.32
CA ILE A 372 22.27 -15.77 -6.26
C ILE A 372 23.79 -15.72 -6.44
N CYS A 373 24.35 -14.53 -6.65
CA CYS A 373 25.79 -14.38 -6.83
C CYS A 373 26.58 -14.69 -5.55
N ARG A 374 25.99 -14.53 -4.37
CA ARG A 374 26.66 -14.77 -3.08
C ARG A 374 26.94 -16.24 -2.78
N TYR A 375 26.23 -17.19 -3.40
CA TYR A 375 26.43 -18.61 -3.09
C TYR A 375 27.88 -19.08 -3.37
N ASP A 376 28.50 -18.52 -4.40
CA ASP A 376 29.90 -18.86 -4.79
C ASP A 376 30.69 -17.67 -5.37
N ASN A 377 30.13 -16.46 -5.27
CA ASN A 377 30.66 -15.21 -5.85
C ASN A 377 30.81 -15.23 -7.38
N THR A 378 30.04 -16.09 -8.08
CA THR A 378 30.06 -16.21 -9.55
C THR A 378 28.64 -16.12 -10.11
N THR A 379 28.56 -15.93 -11.43
CA THR A 379 27.30 -16.05 -12.20
C THR A 379 27.14 -17.43 -12.84
N ASP A 380 28.04 -18.39 -12.56
CA ASP A 380 27.94 -19.75 -13.09
C ASP A 380 26.72 -20.46 -12.47
N ASN A 381 26.06 -21.33 -13.21
CA ASN A 381 24.85 -22.04 -12.79
C ASN A 381 23.76 -21.12 -12.26
N TYR A 382 23.63 -19.93 -12.86
CA TYR A 382 22.73 -18.89 -12.36
C TYR A 382 21.29 -19.37 -12.23
N VAL A 383 20.77 -20.15 -13.19
CA VAL A 383 19.39 -20.64 -13.18
C VAL A 383 19.16 -21.60 -12.00
N ASP A 384 20.09 -22.52 -11.76
CA ASP A 384 19.97 -23.47 -10.64
C ASP A 384 20.01 -22.78 -9.28
N LYS A 385 20.90 -21.81 -9.12
CA LYS A 385 20.98 -20.97 -7.93
C LYS A 385 19.70 -20.13 -7.75
N PHE A 386 19.17 -19.61 -8.84
CA PHE A 386 17.90 -18.85 -8.84
C PHE A 386 16.73 -19.73 -8.39
N ILE A 387 16.62 -20.94 -8.91
CA ILE A 387 15.60 -21.92 -8.50
C ILE A 387 15.76 -22.22 -7.01
N TYR A 388 16.96 -22.52 -6.58
CA TYR A 388 17.27 -22.79 -5.17
C TYR A 388 16.88 -21.62 -4.28
N ALA A 389 17.28 -20.40 -4.64
CA ALA A 389 16.96 -19.19 -3.88
C ALA A 389 15.45 -18.97 -3.71
N LEU A 390 14.64 -19.23 -4.76
CA LEU A 390 13.18 -19.11 -4.66
C LEU A 390 12.54 -20.26 -3.85
N ARG A 391 13.02 -21.50 -4.00
CA ARG A 391 12.52 -22.67 -3.26
C ARG A 391 12.86 -22.61 -1.77
N ALA A 392 13.99 -22.00 -1.42
CA ALA A 392 14.42 -21.82 -0.04
C ALA A 392 13.59 -20.77 0.73
N LYS A 393 12.80 -19.92 0.03
CA LYS A 393 11.92 -18.95 0.69
C LYS A 393 10.81 -19.67 1.46
N LYS A 394 10.46 -19.09 2.62
CA LYS A 394 9.40 -19.59 3.52
C LYS A 394 8.29 -18.53 3.66
N ASP A 395 7.24 -18.87 4.37
CA ASP A 395 6.14 -17.98 4.75
C ASP A 395 5.58 -17.16 3.58
N SER A 396 5.54 -15.83 3.71
CA SER A 396 5.06 -14.93 2.66
C SER A 396 5.98 -14.85 1.43
N GLY A 397 7.15 -15.45 1.49
CA GLY A 397 8.08 -15.56 0.36
C GLY A 397 8.02 -16.89 -0.38
N ARG A 398 7.37 -17.92 0.17
CA ARG A 398 7.45 -19.30 -0.33
C ARG A 398 7.03 -19.45 -1.78
N PHE A 399 7.63 -20.44 -2.44
CA PHE A 399 7.21 -20.94 -3.74
C PHE A 399 6.27 -22.14 -3.50
N PRO A 400 4.95 -22.00 -3.70
CA PRO A 400 4.01 -23.10 -3.48
C PRO A 400 4.37 -24.32 -4.33
N ASP A 401 4.51 -25.47 -3.69
CA ASP A 401 4.81 -26.73 -4.36
C ASP A 401 3.61 -27.32 -5.13
N ASP A 402 3.76 -28.51 -5.70
CA ASP A 402 2.70 -29.14 -6.49
C ASP A 402 1.50 -29.58 -5.62
N ALA A 403 1.72 -29.91 -4.35
CA ALA A 403 0.65 -30.32 -3.45
C ALA A 403 -0.19 -29.12 -3.06
N GLU A 404 0.44 -28.04 -2.52
CA GLU A 404 -0.23 -26.79 -2.16
C GLU A 404 -0.96 -26.17 -3.35
N PHE A 405 -0.29 -26.12 -4.51
CA PHE A 405 -0.88 -25.54 -5.72
C PHE A 405 -2.10 -26.33 -6.23
N SER A 406 -2.04 -27.65 -6.19
CA SER A 406 -3.15 -28.51 -6.64
C SER A 406 -4.35 -28.39 -5.72
N GLU A 407 -4.15 -28.46 -4.40
CA GLU A 407 -5.20 -28.30 -3.40
C GLU A 407 -5.88 -26.94 -3.52
N ALA A 408 -5.09 -25.87 -3.65
CA ALA A 408 -5.58 -24.52 -3.80
C ALA A 408 -6.39 -24.34 -5.10
N LEU A 409 -5.90 -24.83 -6.24
CA LEU A 409 -6.58 -24.68 -7.54
C LEU A 409 -7.84 -25.54 -7.62
N GLU A 410 -7.85 -26.72 -7.01
CA GLU A 410 -8.97 -27.63 -6.96
C GLU A 410 -10.23 -26.98 -6.34
N THR A 411 -10.02 -26.24 -5.25
CA THR A 411 -11.11 -25.64 -4.49
C THR A 411 -11.40 -24.19 -4.88
N LYS A 412 -10.53 -23.57 -5.69
CA LYS A 412 -10.60 -22.15 -6.04
C LYS A 412 -11.89 -21.79 -6.78
N ALA A 413 -12.58 -20.76 -6.29
CA ALA A 413 -13.65 -20.10 -7.01
C ALA A 413 -13.06 -19.22 -8.13
N VAL A 414 -12.62 -19.85 -9.21
CA VAL A 414 -11.89 -19.20 -10.33
C VAL A 414 -12.69 -18.07 -10.96
N TYR A 415 -14.00 -18.21 -11.04
CA TYR A 415 -14.85 -17.15 -11.61
C TYR A 415 -14.78 -15.86 -10.82
N GLN A 416 -14.56 -15.93 -9.52
CA GLN A 416 -14.47 -14.77 -8.60
C GLN A 416 -13.07 -14.16 -8.54
N MET A 417 -12.05 -14.78 -9.16
CA MET A 417 -10.70 -14.20 -9.21
C MET A 417 -10.69 -12.83 -9.89
N ARG A 418 -9.69 -11.99 -9.52
CA ARG A 418 -9.44 -10.71 -10.21
C ARG A 418 -9.29 -10.92 -11.71
N GLY A 419 -9.91 -10.05 -12.51
CA GLY A 419 -10.00 -10.19 -13.97
C GLY A 419 -8.69 -10.53 -14.66
N LYS A 420 -7.58 -9.83 -14.33
CA LYS A 420 -6.27 -10.06 -14.95
C LYS A 420 -5.72 -11.49 -14.76
N TYR A 421 -5.87 -12.08 -13.58
CA TYR A 421 -5.41 -13.45 -13.31
C TYR A 421 -6.33 -14.50 -13.95
N LYS A 422 -7.62 -14.22 -13.99
CA LYS A 422 -8.62 -15.05 -14.62
C LYS A 422 -8.39 -15.12 -16.13
N VAL A 423 -8.23 -14.00 -16.80
CA VAL A 423 -7.94 -13.91 -18.24
C VAL A 423 -6.62 -14.61 -18.56
N TYR A 424 -5.58 -14.40 -17.75
CA TYR A 424 -4.30 -15.08 -17.89
C TYR A 424 -4.45 -16.61 -17.77
N LEU A 425 -5.18 -17.11 -16.77
CA LEU A 425 -5.42 -18.53 -16.57
C LEU A 425 -6.06 -19.18 -17.82
N PHE A 426 -7.13 -18.59 -18.34
CA PHE A 426 -7.84 -19.12 -19.50
C PHE A 426 -7.01 -19.04 -20.78
N GLU A 427 -6.24 -17.99 -20.96
CA GLU A 427 -5.28 -17.89 -22.08
C GLU A 427 -4.26 -19.03 -22.03
N ARG A 428 -3.64 -19.27 -20.87
CA ARG A 428 -2.67 -20.34 -20.71
C ARG A 428 -3.27 -21.71 -20.94
N LEU A 429 -4.48 -21.98 -20.44
CA LEU A 429 -5.17 -23.25 -20.63
C LEU A 429 -5.54 -23.48 -22.12
N GLU A 430 -5.91 -22.44 -22.85
CA GLU A 430 -6.24 -22.56 -24.27
C GLU A 430 -4.99 -22.72 -25.14
N ASN A 431 -3.93 -21.93 -24.88
CA ASN A 431 -2.80 -21.77 -25.81
C ASN A 431 -1.54 -22.57 -25.46
N TYR A 432 -1.39 -23.08 -24.23
CA TYR A 432 -0.17 -23.78 -23.87
C TYR A 432 0.08 -25.04 -24.74
N GLY A 433 1.27 -25.13 -25.30
CA GLY A 433 1.69 -26.28 -26.10
C GLY A 433 1.02 -26.41 -27.46
N THR A 434 0.44 -25.33 -28.03
CA THR A 434 -0.08 -25.29 -29.40
C THR A 434 0.66 -24.26 -30.26
N ILE A 435 0.80 -24.56 -31.54
CA ILE A 435 1.30 -23.61 -32.55
C ILE A 435 0.12 -22.75 -33.09
N GLU A 436 -1.12 -23.26 -33.01
CA GLU A 436 -2.35 -22.59 -33.46
C GLU A 436 -2.97 -21.75 -32.31
N ALA A 437 -2.18 -20.86 -31.72
CA ALA A 437 -2.64 -20.04 -30.61
C ALA A 437 -3.76 -19.09 -31.00
N LYS A 438 -4.76 -18.94 -30.11
CA LYS A 438 -5.86 -17.99 -30.24
C LYS A 438 -5.48 -16.69 -29.54
N ASP A 439 -5.94 -15.55 -30.06
CA ASP A 439 -5.78 -14.25 -29.35
C ASP A 439 -6.83 -14.11 -28.23
N VAL A 440 -6.70 -14.94 -27.21
CA VAL A 440 -7.64 -15.01 -26.08
C VAL A 440 -7.72 -13.69 -25.34
N TYR A 441 -6.58 -13.01 -25.14
CA TYR A 441 -6.55 -11.72 -24.47
C TYR A 441 -7.42 -10.69 -25.18
N LYS A 442 -7.18 -10.49 -26.47
CA LYS A 442 -7.96 -9.53 -27.27
C LYS A 442 -9.44 -9.88 -27.35
N GLN A 443 -9.73 -11.17 -27.46
CA GLN A 443 -11.11 -11.62 -27.54
C GLN A 443 -11.86 -11.41 -26.21
N LEU A 444 -11.22 -11.62 -25.06
CA LEU A 444 -11.82 -11.35 -23.76
C LEU A 444 -11.88 -9.84 -23.46
N ASP A 445 -10.83 -9.08 -23.79
CA ASP A 445 -10.80 -7.62 -23.61
C ASP A 445 -11.91 -6.92 -24.42
N ASN A 446 -12.21 -7.41 -25.60
CA ASN A 446 -13.28 -6.90 -26.47
C ASN A 446 -14.66 -7.54 -26.20
N SER A 447 -14.78 -8.37 -25.18
CA SER A 447 -16.01 -9.09 -24.82
C SER A 447 -16.58 -9.98 -25.96
N VAL A 448 -15.72 -10.40 -26.90
CA VAL A 448 -16.06 -11.37 -27.94
C VAL A 448 -16.09 -12.77 -27.35
N TYR A 449 -15.07 -13.10 -26.52
CA TYR A 449 -15.15 -14.26 -25.65
C TYR A 449 -15.63 -13.85 -24.27
N THR A 450 -16.37 -14.74 -23.63
CA THR A 450 -16.77 -14.64 -22.22
C THR A 450 -16.51 -15.96 -21.52
N ILE A 451 -16.45 -15.93 -20.20
CA ILE A 451 -16.34 -17.16 -19.40
C ILE A 451 -17.75 -17.71 -19.22
N GLU A 452 -17.93 -18.93 -19.68
CA GLU A 452 -19.19 -19.68 -19.64
C GLU A 452 -19.18 -20.67 -18.47
N HIS A 453 -20.30 -20.75 -17.76
CA HIS A 453 -20.61 -21.79 -16.80
C HIS A 453 -21.25 -22.95 -17.52
N ILE A 454 -20.62 -24.11 -17.57
CA ILE A 454 -21.17 -25.30 -18.25
C ILE A 454 -22.46 -25.72 -17.53
N MET A 455 -22.40 -25.98 -16.20
CA MET A 455 -23.56 -26.03 -15.33
C MET A 455 -23.89 -24.56 -14.99
N PRO A 456 -25.09 -24.08 -15.31
CA PRO A 456 -25.40 -22.64 -15.30
C PRO A 456 -25.48 -22.05 -13.90
N GLN A 457 -25.45 -20.72 -13.80
CA GLN A 457 -25.55 -20.02 -12.52
C GLN A 457 -26.90 -20.20 -11.83
N HIS A 458 -27.97 -20.44 -12.60
CA HIS A 458 -29.30 -20.73 -12.08
C HIS A 458 -29.73 -22.08 -12.58
N LEU A 459 -29.98 -23.04 -11.67
CA LEU A 459 -30.43 -24.36 -12.01
C LEU A 459 -31.86 -24.32 -12.54
N THR A 460 -32.07 -24.92 -13.70
CA THR A 460 -33.41 -25.23 -14.23
C THR A 460 -33.87 -26.60 -13.76
N PRO A 461 -35.16 -26.94 -13.78
CA PRO A 461 -35.65 -28.28 -13.43
C PRO A 461 -34.92 -29.41 -14.18
N ALA A 462 -34.55 -29.21 -15.44
CA ALA A 462 -33.77 -30.17 -16.24
C ALA A 462 -32.35 -30.37 -15.67
N TRP A 463 -31.71 -29.32 -15.15
CA TRP A 463 -30.41 -29.42 -14.49
C TRP A 463 -30.53 -30.11 -13.13
N VAL A 464 -31.59 -29.81 -12.35
CA VAL A 464 -31.84 -30.50 -11.07
C VAL A 464 -32.05 -32.00 -11.28
N GLU A 465 -32.80 -32.39 -12.32
CA GLU A 465 -33.00 -33.81 -12.69
C GLU A 465 -31.66 -34.45 -13.11
N ALA A 466 -30.85 -33.77 -13.93
CA ALA A 466 -29.58 -34.30 -14.43
C ALA A 466 -28.54 -34.46 -13.31
N LEU A 467 -28.52 -33.57 -12.32
CA LEU A 467 -27.59 -33.59 -11.16
C LEU A 467 -28.07 -34.55 -10.06
N GLY A 468 -29.35 -34.87 -10.03
CA GLY A 468 -29.95 -35.80 -9.07
C GLY A 468 -30.18 -35.18 -7.67
N PRO A 469 -30.32 -36.04 -6.65
CA PRO A 469 -30.81 -35.60 -5.31
C PRO A 469 -29.89 -34.60 -4.61
N ASN A 470 -28.62 -34.51 -4.99
CA ASN A 470 -27.63 -33.59 -4.39
C ASN A 470 -27.36 -32.39 -5.30
N ALA A 471 -28.30 -32.00 -6.17
CA ALA A 471 -28.09 -30.95 -7.16
C ALA A 471 -27.63 -29.61 -6.59
N GLU A 472 -28.24 -29.16 -5.50
CA GLU A 472 -27.88 -27.88 -4.86
C GLU A 472 -26.49 -27.91 -4.21
N GLU A 473 -26.11 -29.03 -3.59
CA GLU A 473 -24.78 -29.20 -3.03
C GLU A 473 -23.71 -29.19 -4.12
N ILE A 474 -23.94 -29.98 -5.19
CA ILE A 474 -23.03 -30.00 -6.35
C ILE A 474 -22.91 -28.61 -6.97
N HIS A 475 -24.03 -27.91 -7.13
CA HIS A 475 -24.06 -26.57 -7.67
C HIS A 475 -23.25 -25.59 -6.81
N THR A 476 -23.51 -25.56 -5.49
CA THR A 476 -22.80 -24.69 -4.55
C THR A 476 -21.29 -24.92 -4.56
N ILE A 477 -20.85 -26.17 -4.60
CA ILE A 477 -19.43 -26.52 -4.55
C ILE A 477 -18.74 -26.23 -5.88
N TRP A 478 -19.36 -26.56 -7.01
CA TRP A 478 -18.68 -26.60 -8.31
C TRP A 478 -18.94 -25.40 -9.20
N LEU A 479 -19.94 -24.58 -8.91
CA LEU A 479 -20.39 -23.51 -9.80
C LEU A 479 -19.22 -22.64 -10.30
N HIS A 480 -18.41 -22.13 -9.41
CA HIS A 480 -17.35 -21.18 -9.73
C HIS A 480 -15.96 -21.81 -9.86
N ARG A 481 -15.84 -23.13 -9.69
CA ARG A 481 -14.57 -23.84 -9.85
C ARG A 481 -14.19 -23.99 -11.31
N LEU A 482 -12.90 -24.11 -11.58
CA LEU A 482 -12.35 -24.22 -12.94
C LEU A 482 -13.00 -25.35 -13.76
N ALA A 483 -13.31 -26.48 -13.11
CA ALA A 483 -13.94 -27.62 -13.76
C ALA A 483 -15.27 -27.30 -14.44
N ASN A 484 -16.05 -26.35 -13.91
CA ASN A 484 -17.32 -25.93 -14.48
C ASN A 484 -17.22 -24.74 -15.44
N LEU A 485 -16.01 -24.23 -15.71
CA LEU A 485 -15.81 -23.02 -16.50
C LEU A 485 -15.15 -23.33 -17.85
N THR A 486 -15.54 -22.58 -18.87
CA THR A 486 -14.90 -22.60 -20.18
C THR A 486 -15.01 -21.25 -20.88
N LEU A 487 -14.44 -21.12 -22.08
CA LEU A 487 -14.57 -19.92 -22.91
C LEU A 487 -15.61 -20.13 -24.00
N THR A 488 -16.39 -19.11 -24.32
CA THR A 488 -17.29 -19.09 -25.45
C THR A 488 -17.50 -17.68 -26.02
N GLY A 489 -17.77 -17.57 -27.32
CA GLY A 489 -18.29 -16.33 -27.91
C GLY A 489 -19.82 -16.27 -27.98
N TYR A 490 -20.52 -17.30 -27.48
CA TYR A 490 -21.97 -17.50 -27.66
C TYR A 490 -22.71 -17.67 -26.33
N ASN A 491 -22.25 -17.07 -25.27
CA ASN A 491 -22.80 -17.20 -23.92
C ASN A 491 -24.33 -16.96 -23.86
N PRO A 492 -24.90 -15.93 -24.51
CA PRO A 492 -26.35 -15.72 -24.52
C PRO A 492 -27.13 -16.87 -25.15
N ASN A 493 -26.54 -17.56 -26.13
CA ASN A 493 -27.19 -18.70 -26.80
C ASN A 493 -27.15 -19.96 -25.95
N LEU A 494 -26.09 -20.12 -25.15
CA LEU A 494 -25.93 -21.27 -24.24
C LEU A 494 -26.80 -21.11 -23.00
N SER A 495 -26.78 -19.95 -22.38
CA SER A 495 -27.60 -19.57 -21.23
C SER A 495 -27.79 -20.70 -20.19
N ASN A 496 -28.98 -20.91 -19.68
CA ASN A 496 -29.32 -22.00 -18.75
C ASN A 496 -29.82 -23.29 -19.43
N ASN A 497 -29.53 -23.46 -20.72
CA ASN A 497 -29.98 -24.63 -21.47
C ASN A 497 -29.40 -25.93 -20.90
N PRO A 498 -30.10 -27.09 -21.05
CA PRO A 498 -29.57 -28.39 -20.67
C PRO A 498 -28.23 -28.68 -21.37
N PHE A 499 -27.37 -29.47 -20.74
CA PHE A 499 -26.01 -29.74 -21.24
C PHE A 499 -25.98 -30.22 -22.71
N ILE A 500 -26.87 -31.14 -23.06
CA ILE A 500 -26.94 -31.67 -24.42
C ILE A 500 -27.26 -30.59 -25.44
N GLU A 501 -28.16 -29.66 -25.11
CA GLU A 501 -28.47 -28.53 -25.99
C GLU A 501 -27.27 -27.57 -26.12
N LYS A 502 -26.57 -27.28 -25.01
CA LYS A 502 -25.33 -26.49 -25.05
C LYS A 502 -24.24 -27.18 -25.89
N ARG A 503 -24.13 -28.49 -25.78
CA ARG A 503 -23.16 -29.28 -26.51
C ARG A 503 -23.43 -29.28 -28.00
N ASP A 504 -24.69 -29.57 -28.40
CA ASP A 504 -25.10 -29.92 -29.74
C ASP A 504 -25.70 -28.74 -30.55
N ALA A 505 -25.73 -27.52 -29.95
CA ALA A 505 -26.23 -26.35 -30.67
C ALA A 505 -25.46 -26.10 -31.96
N ASP A 506 -26.16 -25.92 -33.07
CA ASP A 506 -25.57 -25.69 -34.40
C ASP A 506 -24.68 -24.44 -34.44
N VAL A 507 -25.04 -23.41 -33.67
CA VAL A 507 -24.28 -22.16 -33.59
C VAL A 507 -23.81 -21.97 -32.16
N GLY A 508 -22.50 -22.07 -31.96
CA GLY A 508 -21.84 -21.81 -30.69
C GLY A 508 -21.88 -22.95 -29.68
N GLY A 509 -22.43 -24.11 -30.04
CA GLY A 509 -22.34 -25.29 -29.19
C GLY A 509 -20.90 -25.82 -29.02
N TYR A 510 -20.68 -26.62 -27.99
CA TYR A 510 -19.32 -27.09 -27.67
C TYR A 510 -18.74 -27.95 -28.80
N LYS A 511 -19.54 -28.71 -29.52
CA LYS A 511 -19.11 -29.49 -30.69
C LYS A 511 -18.70 -28.63 -31.89
N ALA A 512 -19.32 -27.47 -32.05
CA ALA A 512 -19.02 -26.52 -33.12
C ALA A 512 -17.89 -25.55 -32.73
N SER A 513 -17.43 -25.61 -31.50
CA SER A 513 -16.43 -24.68 -30.97
C SER A 513 -15.02 -25.02 -31.45
N GLY A 514 -14.29 -24.03 -31.97
CA GLY A 514 -12.86 -24.12 -32.28
C GLY A 514 -11.93 -23.93 -31.08
N LEU A 515 -12.44 -23.81 -29.83
CA LEU A 515 -11.65 -23.67 -28.63
C LEU A 515 -11.24 -25.03 -28.10
N ARG A 516 -9.95 -25.20 -27.77
CA ARG A 516 -9.38 -26.47 -27.26
C ARG A 516 -10.03 -26.88 -25.93
N MET A 517 -10.32 -25.90 -25.07
CA MET A 517 -11.00 -26.15 -23.80
C MET A 517 -12.37 -26.81 -23.99
N ASN A 518 -13.07 -26.56 -25.10
CA ASN A 518 -14.39 -27.10 -25.40
C ASN A 518 -14.36 -28.48 -26.04
N GLN A 519 -13.26 -28.88 -26.65
CA GLN A 519 -13.17 -30.16 -27.38
C GLN A 519 -13.46 -31.39 -26.49
N LYS A 520 -12.93 -31.37 -25.26
CA LYS A 520 -13.17 -32.45 -24.30
C LYS A 520 -14.59 -32.42 -23.72
N ILE A 521 -15.16 -31.24 -23.55
CA ILE A 521 -16.55 -31.03 -23.11
C ILE A 521 -17.50 -31.60 -24.16
N ALA A 522 -17.20 -31.37 -25.42
CA ALA A 522 -18.00 -31.86 -26.58
C ALA A 522 -18.11 -33.38 -26.65
N LEU A 523 -17.19 -34.11 -26.03
CA LEU A 523 -17.19 -35.60 -26.03
C LEU A 523 -18.05 -36.19 -24.90
N LYS A 524 -18.58 -35.40 -23.99
CA LYS A 524 -19.39 -35.87 -22.86
C LYS A 524 -20.86 -35.99 -23.26
N ASP A 525 -21.54 -37.00 -22.75
CA ASP A 525 -22.98 -37.22 -22.95
C ASP A 525 -23.85 -36.68 -21.82
N SER A 526 -23.23 -36.35 -20.70
CA SER A 526 -23.87 -35.76 -19.53
C SER A 526 -22.94 -34.75 -18.88
N TRP A 527 -23.45 -33.95 -17.94
CA TRP A 527 -22.67 -33.05 -17.14
C TRP A 527 -23.17 -33.07 -15.70
N GLY A 528 -22.48 -33.80 -14.85
CA GLY A 528 -22.80 -33.98 -13.46
C GLY A 528 -21.53 -34.09 -12.61
N LEU A 529 -21.64 -34.58 -11.40
CA LEU A 529 -20.50 -34.71 -10.48
C LEU A 529 -19.35 -35.53 -11.06
N PRO A 530 -19.59 -36.70 -11.71
CA PRO A 530 -18.48 -37.47 -12.29
C PRO A 530 -17.68 -36.72 -13.36
N GLU A 531 -18.35 -35.97 -14.23
CA GLU A 531 -17.70 -35.22 -15.31
C GLU A 531 -16.94 -33.99 -14.73
N LEU A 532 -17.48 -33.36 -13.70
CA LEU A 532 -16.82 -32.28 -12.99
C LEU A 532 -15.53 -32.76 -12.30
N GLU A 533 -15.59 -33.88 -11.58
CA GLU A 533 -14.42 -34.48 -10.91
C GLU A 533 -13.36 -34.94 -11.91
N GLU A 534 -13.76 -35.61 -12.98
CA GLU A 534 -12.85 -36.06 -14.03
C GLU A 534 -12.14 -34.88 -14.69
N ARG A 535 -12.91 -33.87 -15.09
CA ARG A 535 -12.34 -32.64 -15.70
C ARG A 535 -11.45 -31.87 -14.73
N ASN A 536 -11.82 -31.79 -13.45
CA ASN A 536 -11.00 -31.17 -12.43
C ASN A 536 -9.63 -31.83 -12.36
N LYS A 537 -9.61 -33.17 -12.27
CA LYS A 537 -8.36 -33.96 -12.25
C LYS A 537 -7.52 -33.74 -13.50
N GLU A 538 -8.13 -33.69 -14.67
CA GLU A 538 -7.43 -33.42 -15.92
C GLU A 538 -6.85 -32.02 -15.98
N LEU A 539 -7.65 -31.00 -15.56
CA LEU A 539 -7.20 -29.61 -15.56
C LEU A 539 -6.08 -29.37 -14.54
N LEU A 540 -6.13 -30.02 -13.36
CA LEU A 540 -5.05 -29.98 -12.38
C LEU A 540 -3.76 -30.60 -12.92
N ALA A 541 -3.85 -31.76 -13.57
CA ALA A 541 -2.69 -32.38 -14.20
C ALA A 541 -2.10 -31.53 -15.34
N TYR A 542 -2.96 -30.83 -16.08
CA TYR A 542 -2.55 -29.91 -17.14
C TYR A 542 -1.95 -28.62 -16.56
N ALA A 543 -2.54 -28.07 -15.51
CA ALA A 543 -2.02 -26.90 -14.81
C ALA A 543 -0.62 -27.11 -14.25
N LYS A 544 -0.32 -28.27 -13.68
CA LYS A 544 1.05 -28.62 -13.22
C LYS A 544 2.07 -28.66 -14.36
N LYS A 545 1.67 -28.95 -15.59
CA LYS A 545 2.56 -28.88 -16.76
C LYS A 545 2.79 -27.43 -17.21
N ILE A 546 1.75 -26.60 -17.15
CA ILE A 546 1.84 -25.20 -17.56
C ILE A 546 2.69 -24.40 -16.55
N TRP A 547 2.39 -24.57 -15.28
CA TRP A 547 3.06 -23.88 -14.16
C TRP A 547 3.86 -24.89 -13.34
N SER A 548 4.87 -25.51 -13.99
CA SER A 548 5.70 -26.53 -13.35
C SER A 548 6.42 -25.97 -12.12
N TYR A 549 6.56 -26.80 -11.09
CA TYR A 549 7.45 -26.53 -9.98
C TYR A 549 8.88 -26.84 -10.39
N PRO A 550 9.80 -25.87 -10.40
CA PRO A 550 11.13 -26.10 -10.95
C PRO A 550 11.97 -26.98 -10.01
N GLU A 551 12.77 -27.84 -10.58
CA GLU A 551 13.73 -28.67 -9.86
C GLU A 551 15.14 -28.15 -10.05
N THR A 552 16.01 -28.36 -9.07
CA THR A 552 17.45 -28.06 -9.17
C THR A 552 18.23 -29.02 -8.28
N ASP A 553 19.37 -29.44 -8.77
CA ASP A 553 20.35 -30.25 -8.03
C ASP A 553 21.37 -29.35 -7.33
N PHE A 554 21.24 -28.01 -7.46
CA PHE A 554 22.15 -27.10 -6.80
C PHE A 554 21.94 -27.15 -5.28
N VAL A 555 23.02 -27.45 -4.59
CA VAL A 555 23.14 -27.37 -3.15
C VAL A 555 24.27 -26.40 -2.85
N PRO A 556 24.03 -25.31 -2.10
CA PRO A 556 25.15 -24.46 -1.69
C PRO A 556 26.17 -25.29 -0.90
N ALA A 557 27.46 -24.93 -1.00
CA ALA A 557 28.48 -25.59 -0.23
C ALA A 557 28.05 -25.68 1.24
N GLU A 558 28.24 -26.86 1.86
CA GLU A 558 27.87 -27.07 3.27
C GLU A 558 28.44 -25.94 4.12
N LYS A 559 27.58 -25.21 4.77
CA LYS A 559 28.02 -24.21 5.72
C LYS A 559 28.43 -24.94 6.99
N GLU A 560 29.66 -24.70 7.41
CA GLU A 560 30.18 -25.22 8.67
C GLU A 560 29.38 -24.80 9.91
N PHE A 561 28.52 -23.80 9.72
CA PHE A 561 27.61 -23.23 10.75
C PHE A 561 26.28 -22.75 10.12
N ASP A 562 25.18 -22.82 10.88
CA ASP A 562 23.97 -22.14 10.51
C ASP A 562 24.23 -20.62 10.44
N SER A 563 23.79 -19.96 9.40
CA SER A 563 24.09 -18.54 9.21
C SER A 563 22.88 -17.75 8.75
N CYS A 564 22.76 -16.53 9.29
CA CYS A 564 21.77 -15.54 8.88
C CYS A 564 22.43 -14.17 8.72
N THR A 565 21.76 -13.26 8.04
CA THR A 565 22.23 -11.89 7.85
C THR A 565 21.50 -10.93 8.78
N LEU A 566 22.03 -9.72 8.97
CA LEU A 566 21.31 -8.67 9.71
C LEU A 566 20.00 -8.28 9.01
N ASP A 567 19.84 -8.51 7.70
CA ASP A 567 18.61 -8.24 6.95
C ASP A 567 17.48 -9.25 7.20
N ASP A 568 17.81 -10.44 7.73
CA ASP A 568 16.83 -11.48 8.04
C ASP A 568 15.98 -11.10 9.27
N GLU A 569 14.91 -10.33 9.06
CA GLU A 569 14.02 -9.83 10.14
C GLU A 569 13.22 -10.91 10.84
N ASN A 570 13.00 -12.05 10.19
CA ASN A 570 12.13 -13.14 10.67
C ASN A 570 12.91 -14.25 11.40
N VAL A 571 14.23 -14.12 11.55
CA VAL A 571 15.04 -15.10 12.28
C VAL A 571 15.03 -14.75 13.76
N ASP A 572 14.44 -15.63 14.56
CA ASP A 572 14.54 -15.52 16.02
C ASP A 572 15.91 -15.99 16.50
N LEU A 573 16.73 -15.05 16.91
CA LEU A 573 18.06 -15.27 17.44
C LEU A 573 18.09 -15.39 18.97
N THR A 574 16.92 -15.42 19.61
CA THR A 574 16.80 -15.51 21.08
C THR A 574 17.28 -16.88 21.55
N GLY A 575 18.26 -16.90 22.44
CA GLY A 575 18.86 -18.14 22.97
C GLY A 575 19.86 -18.84 22.05
N ARG A 576 20.13 -18.31 20.85
CA ARG A 576 21.13 -18.85 19.93
C ARG A 576 22.50 -18.24 20.18
N ASP A 577 23.52 -19.06 20.22
CA ASP A 577 24.92 -18.63 20.40
C ASP A 577 25.53 -18.27 19.03
N ILE A 578 26.11 -17.08 18.95
CA ILE A 578 26.93 -16.67 17.81
C ILE A 578 28.38 -17.18 18.00
N VAL A 579 29.00 -17.70 16.93
CA VAL A 579 30.37 -18.21 16.93
C VAL A 579 31.34 -17.24 16.25
N LYS A 580 30.91 -16.69 15.12
CA LYS A 580 31.68 -15.69 14.36
C LYS A 580 30.70 -14.81 13.57
N TYR A 581 31.20 -13.69 13.07
CA TYR A 581 30.50 -12.90 12.08
C TYR A 581 31.40 -12.58 10.89
N SER A 582 30.82 -12.25 9.75
CA SER A 582 31.56 -11.64 8.64
C SER A 582 30.91 -10.31 8.23
N TYR A 583 31.76 -9.32 7.94
CA TYR A 583 31.37 -8.02 7.45
C TYR A 583 32.39 -7.49 6.45
N GLN A 584 31.99 -7.22 5.20
CA GLN A 584 32.84 -6.67 4.14
C GLN A 584 34.18 -7.42 3.98
N ASN A 585 34.17 -8.73 3.86
CA ASN A 585 35.34 -9.61 3.77
C ASN A 585 36.18 -9.80 5.07
N LEU A 586 35.77 -9.19 6.17
CA LEU A 586 36.36 -9.47 7.48
C LEU A 586 35.56 -10.57 8.18
N GLU A 587 36.13 -11.73 8.40
CA GLU A 587 35.58 -12.76 9.30
C GLU A 587 36.24 -12.67 10.66
N GLN A 588 35.44 -12.62 11.73
CA GLN A 588 35.95 -12.52 13.09
C GLN A 588 35.19 -13.44 14.06
N PRO A 589 35.89 -14.32 14.79
CA PRO A 589 35.23 -15.10 15.84
C PRO A 589 34.85 -14.19 17.01
N VAL A 590 33.71 -14.52 17.65
CA VAL A 590 33.15 -13.81 18.79
C VAL A 590 32.62 -14.79 19.83
N THR A 591 32.57 -14.34 21.06
CA THR A 591 32.10 -15.17 22.20
C THR A 591 30.64 -14.92 22.56
N SER A 592 30.10 -13.82 22.11
CA SER A 592 28.71 -13.42 22.40
C SER A 592 28.19 -12.39 21.42
N TRP A 593 26.85 -12.21 21.38
CA TRP A 593 26.20 -11.12 20.66
C TRP A 593 26.63 -9.71 21.12
N ALA A 594 27.03 -9.57 22.38
CA ALA A 594 27.54 -8.30 22.89
C ALA A 594 28.96 -8.00 22.38
N ASP A 595 29.81 -9.01 22.26
CA ASP A 595 31.14 -8.94 21.68
C ASP A 595 31.07 -8.59 20.18
N MET A 596 30.20 -9.27 19.43
CA MET A 596 29.91 -8.94 18.03
C MET A 596 29.45 -7.48 17.86
N LEU A 597 28.48 -7.03 18.68
CA LEU A 597 27.98 -5.65 18.62
C LEU A 597 29.11 -4.65 18.85
N GLU A 598 29.96 -4.88 19.84
CA GLU A 598 31.12 -4.02 20.12
C GLU A 598 32.06 -3.89 18.93
N HIS A 599 32.39 -5.02 18.29
CA HIS A 599 33.27 -5.04 17.12
C HIS A 599 32.65 -4.27 15.93
N VAL A 600 31.40 -4.56 15.62
CA VAL A 600 30.70 -3.94 14.48
C VAL A 600 30.52 -2.44 14.67
N VAL A 601 30.15 -1.98 15.88
CA VAL A 601 30.02 -0.55 16.20
C VAL A 601 31.36 0.18 16.05
N LYS A 602 32.45 -0.42 16.50
CA LYS A 602 33.80 0.14 16.33
C LYS A 602 34.20 0.21 14.86
N LEU A 603 33.91 -0.81 14.05
CA LEU A 603 34.19 -0.82 12.62
C LEU A 603 33.39 0.28 11.88
N LEU A 604 32.11 0.45 12.20
CA LEU A 604 31.29 1.53 11.64
C LEU A 604 31.85 2.92 12.02
N HIS A 605 32.24 3.08 13.28
CA HIS A 605 32.83 4.35 13.76
C HIS A 605 34.15 4.66 13.07
N GLN A 606 35.00 3.66 12.84
CA GLN A 606 36.26 3.85 12.10
C GLN A 606 36.02 4.29 10.65
N LYS A 607 34.93 3.87 10.06
CA LYS A 607 34.56 4.20 8.68
C LYS A 607 34.09 5.66 8.56
N ASP A 608 33.26 6.11 9.48
CA ASP A 608 32.83 7.52 9.59
C ASP A 608 32.59 7.90 11.06
N LYS A 609 33.51 8.68 11.59
CA LYS A 609 33.47 9.12 12.99
C LYS A 609 32.36 10.13 13.23
N SER A 610 31.87 10.82 12.21
CA SER A 610 30.91 11.93 12.36
C SER A 610 29.54 11.46 12.86
N VAL A 611 29.11 10.25 12.45
CA VAL A 611 27.77 9.72 12.73
C VAL A 611 27.54 9.49 14.23
N LEU A 612 28.38 8.66 14.88
CA LEU A 612 28.26 8.42 16.32
C LEU A 612 28.59 9.66 17.14
N SER A 613 29.57 10.47 16.71
CA SER A 613 29.90 11.72 17.36
C SER A 613 28.70 12.68 17.33
N GLY A 614 28.05 12.83 16.18
CA GLY A 614 26.85 13.64 16.02
C GLY A 614 25.73 13.20 16.96
N LEU A 615 25.50 11.89 17.10
CA LEU A 615 24.50 11.35 18.03
C LEU A 615 24.88 11.54 19.49
N ALA A 616 26.17 11.35 19.87
CA ALA A 616 26.64 11.48 21.23
C ALA A 616 26.56 12.92 21.77
N TYR A 617 26.84 13.92 20.91
CA TYR A 617 26.86 15.33 21.29
C TYR A 617 25.54 16.07 21.02
N SER A 618 24.57 15.50 20.34
CA SER A 618 23.27 16.15 20.08
C SER A 618 22.41 16.16 21.34
N GLN A 619 22.18 17.33 21.93
CA GLN A 619 21.32 17.50 23.11
C GLN A 619 19.80 17.40 22.79
N SER A 620 19.41 17.28 21.54
CA SER A 620 18.02 17.36 21.08
C SER A 620 17.61 16.24 20.11
N SER A 621 18.31 15.10 20.07
CA SER A 621 17.94 14.06 19.14
C SER A 621 16.67 13.33 19.60
N THR A 622 15.61 13.48 18.83
CA THR A 622 14.36 12.73 18.93
C THR A 622 14.49 11.30 18.41
N THR A 623 15.73 10.83 18.14
CA THR A 623 15.96 9.49 17.61
C THR A 623 16.13 8.49 18.74
N ASP A 624 15.46 7.36 18.66
CA ASP A 624 15.54 6.24 19.59
C ASP A 624 16.99 5.73 19.83
N LEU A 625 17.93 6.02 18.90
CA LEU A 625 19.35 5.64 19.01
C LEU A 625 20.14 6.48 20.01
N ALA A 626 19.71 7.69 20.29
CA ALA A 626 20.39 8.57 21.24
C ALA A 626 20.45 7.99 22.66
N SER A 627 19.56 7.08 23.02
CA SER A 627 19.58 6.38 24.30
C SER A 627 20.65 5.29 24.41
N TYR A 628 21.27 4.90 23.30
CA TYR A 628 22.33 3.88 23.24
C TYR A 628 23.73 4.48 23.14
N ILE A 629 23.84 5.81 23.04
CA ILE A 629 25.11 6.50 22.82
C ILE A 629 25.25 7.64 23.82
N SER A 630 26.39 7.76 24.45
CA SER A 630 26.63 8.86 25.42
C SER A 630 28.10 9.22 25.45
N THR A 631 28.37 10.49 25.81
CA THR A 631 29.72 10.96 26.18
C THR A 631 30.09 10.63 27.64
N ASP A 632 29.10 10.19 28.42
CA ASP A 632 29.25 9.82 29.82
C ASP A 632 28.88 8.33 29.99
N PRO A 633 29.84 7.48 30.38
CA PRO A 633 29.61 6.04 30.53
C PRO A 633 28.61 5.69 31.64
N ASP A 634 28.46 6.56 32.65
CA ASP A 634 27.57 6.31 33.79
C ASP A 634 26.07 6.46 33.42
N LYS A 635 25.80 7.03 32.25
CA LYS A 635 24.44 7.12 31.67
C LYS A 635 24.01 5.85 30.94
N LEU A 636 24.92 4.92 30.72
CA LEU A 636 24.66 3.67 30.01
C LEU A 636 24.71 2.49 31.00
N ARG A 637 23.82 1.54 30.85
CA ARG A 637 23.72 0.36 31.71
C ARG A 637 24.95 -0.56 31.62
N SER A 638 25.50 -0.70 30.41
CA SER A 638 26.67 -1.52 30.14
C SER A 638 27.45 -0.91 28.98
N ALA A 639 28.25 0.10 29.33
CA ALA A 639 28.96 0.94 28.37
C ALA A 639 30.19 0.23 27.77
N ILE A 640 30.34 0.31 26.46
CA ILE A 640 31.60 0.02 25.75
C ILE A 640 32.22 1.31 25.26
N LYS A 641 33.51 1.46 25.38
CA LYS A 641 34.24 2.59 24.83
C LYS A 641 34.45 2.38 23.33
N VAL A 642 33.92 3.33 22.53
CA VAL A 642 34.03 3.32 21.05
C VAL A 642 35.15 4.25 20.58
N ASP A 643 35.23 5.47 21.15
CA ASP A 643 36.31 6.43 20.95
C ASP A 643 36.56 7.16 22.28
N ASP A 644 37.45 8.16 22.31
CA ASP A 644 37.92 8.81 23.58
C ASP A 644 36.78 9.31 24.45
N ASP A 645 35.77 9.92 23.85
CA ASP A 645 34.60 10.47 24.55
C ASP A 645 33.27 9.89 24.08
N ILE A 646 33.27 8.72 23.44
CA ILE A 646 32.06 8.10 22.92
C ILE A 646 31.89 6.70 23.49
N TYR A 647 30.78 6.48 24.12
CA TYR A 647 30.38 5.21 24.71
C TYR A 647 29.06 4.69 24.09
N PHE A 648 28.94 3.38 23.97
CA PHE A 648 27.79 2.70 23.37
C PHE A 648 27.23 1.62 24.32
N GLU A 649 25.91 1.44 24.35
CA GLU A 649 25.21 0.48 25.21
C GLU A 649 25.25 -0.94 24.64
N LYS A 650 25.80 -1.92 25.35
CA LYS A 650 25.83 -3.34 24.94
C LYS A 650 24.88 -4.25 25.71
N GLY A 651 24.30 -3.77 26.79
CA GLY A 651 23.50 -4.57 27.76
C GLY A 651 22.06 -4.80 27.34
N SER A 652 21.76 -4.96 26.04
CA SER A 652 20.42 -5.17 25.49
C SER A 652 20.15 -6.62 25.11
N SER A 653 18.87 -6.99 24.85
CA SER A 653 18.52 -8.31 24.30
C SER A 653 19.08 -8.48 22.87
N THR A 654 19.21 -9.72 22.40
CA THR A 654 19.69 -10.02 21.03
C THR A 654 18.78 -9.37 19.97
N ALA A 655 17.48 -9.47 20.13
CA ALA A 655 16.51 -8.83 19.23
C ALA A 655 16.69 -7.31 19.16
N LEU A 656 16.94 -6.66 20.31
CA LEU A 656 17.16 -5.23 20.38
C LEU A 656 18.52 -4.82 19.77
N LYS A 657 19.58 -5.65 19.97
CA LYS A 657 20.87 -5.46 19.29
C LYS A 657 20.71 -5.47 17.76
N MET A 658 19.93 -6.40 17.23
CA MET A 658 19.63 -6.46 15.78
C MET A 658 18.89 -5.21 15.29
N SER A 659 17.90 -4.76 16.05
CA SER A 659 17.16 -3.53 15.71
C SER A 659 18.07 -2.29 15.72
N VAL A 660 18.95 -2.19 16.70
CA VAL A 660 19.93 -1.08 16.81
C VAL A 660 20.94 -1.14 15.67
N LEU A 661 21.47 -2.34 15.35
CA LEU A 661 22.41 -2.51 14.24
C LEU A 661 21.77 -2.16 12.88
N ARG A 662 20.52 -2.57 12.61
CA ARG A 662 19.83 -2.18 11.37
C ARG A 662 19.71 -0.67 11.21
N ARG A 663 19.41 0.04 12.32
CA ARG A 663 19.34 1.50 12.30
C ARG A 663 20.71 2.14 12.13
N LEU A 664 21.75 1.59 12.76
CA LEU A 664 23.13 2.06 12.56
C LEU A 664 23.54 1.85 11.10
N PHE A 665 23.29 0.66 10.54
CA PHE A 665 23.60 0.36 9.15
C PHE A 665 22.92 1.34 8.20
N ALA A 666 21.66 1.69 8.47
CA ALA A 666 20.94 2.72 7.70
C ALA A 666 21.58 4.12 7.83
N LEU A 667 22.04 4.51 9.03
CA LEU A 667 22.71 5.81 9.23
C LEU A 667 24.10 5.86 8.58
N TYR A 668 24.80 4.73 8.53
CA TYR A 668 26.12 4.61 7.89
C TYR A 668 26.00 4.27 6.40
N ASP A 669 24.79 4.21 5.85
CA ASP A 669 24.51 3.79 4.46
C ASP A 669 25.18 2.45 4.10
N GLN A 670 25.05 1.47 5.01
CA GLN A 670 25.58 0.13 4.84
C GLN A 670 24.42 -0.86 4.58
N ASP A 671 24.72 -1.87 3.75
CA ASP A 671 23.77 -2.94 3.47
C ASP A 671 23.70 -3.93 4.64
N PRO A 672 22.53 -4.12 5.29
CA PRO A 672 22.36 -5.13 6.34
C PRO A 672 22.70 -6.56 5.90
N MET A 673 22.62 -6.88 4.60
CA MET A 673 23.02 -8.19 4.07
C MET A 673 24.53 -8.43 4.14
N ASP A 674 25.35 -7.38 4.27
CA ASP A 674 26.79 -7.52 4.36
C ASP A 674 27.27 -8.02 5.73
N LEU A 675 26.42 -7.94 6.76
CA LEU A 675 26.72 -8.49 8.08
C LEU A 675 26.09 -9.87 8.24
N VAL A 676 26.90 -10.90 8.21
CA VAL A 676 26.51 -12.31 8.32
C VAL A 676 26.89 -12.84 9.69
N PHE A 677 25.97 -13.47 10.37
CA PHE A 677 26.17 -14.16 11.64
C PHE A 677 26.27 -15.66 11.42
N TYR A 678 27.23 -16.30 12.04
CA TYR A 678 27.42 -17.76 12.05
C TYR A 678 27.09 -18.26 13.45
N LEU A 679 26.11 -19.15 13.52
CA LEU A 679 25.50 -19.60 14.77
C LEU A 679 26.00 -20.99 15.09
N ARG A 680 26.10 -21.30 16.39
CA ARG A 680 26.36 -22.69 16.83
C ARG A 680 25.12 -23.51 16.51
N ASP A 681 25.29 -24.67 15.89
CA ASP A 681 24.22 -25.63 15.70
C ASP A 681 23.68 -26.04 17.07
N GLU A 682 22.41 -25.86 17.30
CA GLU A 682 21.74 -26.54 18.41
C GLU A 682 21.73 -28.02 18.03
N GLU A 683 22.31 -28.87 18.84
CA GLU A 683 21.96 -30.28 18.88
C GLU A 683 20.50 -30.38 19.24
N ILE A 684 19.65 -30.32 18.19
CA ILE A 684 18.21 -30.57 18.34
C ILE A 684 18.11 -32.03 18.71
N ASP A 685 17.67 -32.28 19.91
CA ASP A 685 17.13 -33.60 20.29
C ASP A 685 16.11 -33.99 19.20
N LYS A 686 16.51 -34.94 18.33
CA LYS A 686 15.73 -35.44 17.18
C LYS A 686 14.50 -36.22 17.61
N ALA A 687 13.70 -35.67 18.51
CA ALA A 687 12.48 -36.33 19.02
C ALA A 687 11.18 -35.62 18.66
N SER A 688 11.19 -34.45 18.03
CA SER A 688 9.96 -33.88 17.47
C SER A 688 10.22 -33.11 16.18
N ASP A 689 9.63 -33.56 15.08
CA ASP A 689 9.67 -32.95 13.74
C ASP A 689 8.84 -31.64 13.65
N GLU A 690 8.42 -31.04 14.77
CA GLU A 690 7.53 -29.89 14.77
C GLU A 690 8.31 -28.58 15.01
N SER A 691 8.17 -27.61 14.11
CA SER A 691 8.79 -26.31 14.28
C SER A 691 8.19 -25.61 15.52
N ARG A 692 9.00 -24.84 16.26
CA ARG A 692 8.55 -24.02 17.41
C ARG A 692 7.39 -23.08 17.07
N TYR A 693 7.25 -22.69 15.83
CA TYR A 693 6.16 -21.85 15.34
C TYR A 693 4.84 -22.62 15.26
N GLU A 694 4.88 -23.85 14.77
CA GLU A 694 3.73 -24.77 14.77
C GLU A 694 3.29 -25.11 16.18
N LEU A 695 4.25 -25.42 17.07
CA LEU A 695 4.00 -25.68 18.48
C LEU A 695 3.29 -24.51 19.16
N ARG A 696 3.78 -23.27 18.96
CA ARG A 696 3.16 -22.08 19.51
C ARG A 696 1.74 -21.83 18.95
N LYS A 697 1.57 -22.00 17.64
CA LYS A 697 0.28 -21.88 16.99
C LYS A 697 -0.71 -22.90 17.51
N ARG A 698 -0.30 -24.16 17.69
CA ARG A 698 -1.13 -25.22 18.30
C ARG A 698 -1.49 -24.87 19.73
N TYR A 699 -0.52 -24.42 20.53
CA TYR A 699 -0.80 -23.99 21.90
C TYR A 699 -1.84 -22.85 21.93
N TRP A 700 -1.68 -21.82 21.11
CA TRP A 700 -2.65 -20.72 21.08
C TRP A 700 -4.00 -21.14 20.49
N THR A 701 -4.04 -22.10 19.58
CA THR A 701 -5.29 -22.70 19.10
C THR A 701 -6.05 -23.37 20.24
N TYR A 702 -5.33 -24.01 21.18
CA TYR A 702 -5.90 -24.63 22.39
C TYR A 702 -6.27 -23.59 23.45
N ALA A 703 -5.38 -22.65 23.76
CA ALA A 703 -5.51 -21.77 24.92
C ALA A 703 -6.42 -20.55 24.68
N LEU A 704 -6.43 -19.99 23.46
CA LEU A 704 -7.18 -18.76 23.17
C LEU A 704 -8.69 -18.85 23.42
N PRO A 705 -9.40 -19.92 23.04
CA PRO A 705 -10.82 -20.04 23.35
C PRO A 705 -11.11 -19.95 24.86
N ILE A 706 -10.26 -20.55 25.69
CA ILE A 706 -10.38 -20.53 27.16
C ILE A 706 -10.12 -19.13 27.71
N ILE A 707 -9.12 -18.40 27.15
CA ILE A 707 -8.80 -17.03 27.53
C ILE A 707 -9.93 -16.09 27.09
N GLN A 708 -10.45 -16.26 25.87
CA GLN A 708 -11.55 -15.46 25.32
C GLN A 708 -12.83 -15.62 26.12
N GLU A 709 -13.14 -16.83 26.58
CA GLU A 709 -14.26 -17.10 27.43
C GLU A 709 -14.15 -16.36 28.78
N ALA A 710 -12.98 -16.41 29.43
CA ALA A 710 -12.71 -15.68 30.67
C ALA A 710 -12.82 -14.14 30.50
N HIS A 711 -12.59 -13.63 29.31
CA HIS A 711 -12.69 -12.21 28.96
C HIS A 711 -13.97 -11.86 28.19
N SER A 712 -14.96 -12.76 28.12
CA SER A 712 -16.21 -12.54 27.33
C SER A 712 -16.94 -11.25 27.73
N HIS A 713 -16.95 -10.92 29.01
CA HIS A 713 -17.55 -9.71 29.57
C HIS A 713 -16.82 -8.40 29.20
N ARG A 714 -15.56 -8.47 28.69
CA ARG A 714 -14.75 -7.30 28.27
C ARG A 714 -14.40 -7.28 26.80
N GLY A 715 -14.38 -8.44 26.14
CA GLY A 715 -13.93 -8.59 24.76
C GLY A 715 -12.43 -8.30 24.54
N SER A 716 -11.59 -8.32 25.59
CA SER A 716 -10.18 -7.91 25.51
C SER A 716 -9.34 -8.73 24.52
N PHE A 717 -9.65 -10.02 24.35
CA PHE A 717 -8.96 -10.94 23.45
C PHE A 717 -9.82 -11.35 22.23
N SER A 718 -10.98 -10.73 22.02
CA SER A 718 -11.94 -11.14 20.97
C SER A 718 -11.37 -11.10 19.55
N ASN A 719 -10.42 -10.21 19.28
CA ASN A 719 -9.76 -10.08 17.98
C ASN A 719 -8.44 -10.85 17.87
N CYS A 720 -8.07 -11.62 18.91
CA CYS A 720 -6.85 -12.41 18.88
C CYS A 720 -7.09 -13.72 18.12
N THR A 721 -6.16 -14.04 17.22
CA THR A 721 -6.12 -15.30 16.48
C THR A 721 -4.87 -16.08 16.85
N PRO A 722 -4.87 -17.42 16.76
CA PRO A 722 -3.70 -18.23 17.06
C PRO A 722 -2.49 -17.83 16.19
N GLY A 723 -1.46 -17.28 16.82
CA GLY A 723 -0.25 -16.80 16.18
C GLY A 723 0.97 -17.68 16.49
N THR A 724 2.09 -17.38 15.83
CA THR A 724 3.38 -18.08 16.00
C THR A 724 4.27 -17.44 17.08
N SER A 725 3.85 -16.32 17.67
CA SER A 725 4.54 -15.68 18.79
C SER A 725 4.36 -16.47 20.09
N ASN A 726 5.33 -16.39 21.00
CA ASN A 726 5.18 -16.98 22.33
C ASN A 726 4.25 -16.17 23.26
N TRP A 727 3.64 -15.09 22.76
CA TRP A 727 2.74 -14.22 23.49
C TRP A 727 1.47 -13.91 22.71
N CYS A 728 0.41 -13.60 23.44
CA CYS A 728 -0.84 -13.07 22.93
C CYS A 728 -1.32 -11.93 23.84
N SER A 729 -1.77 -10.81 23.27
CA SER A 729 -2.16 -9.62 24.04
C SER A 729 -3.61 -9.22 23.79
N GLY A 730 -4.33 -9.00 24.87
CA GLY A 730 -5.66 -8.43 24.91
C GLY A 730 -5.61 -6.92 25.21
N TYR A 731 -6.46 -6.15 24.55
CA TYR A 731 -6.57 -4.69 24.71
C TYR A 731 -7.91 -4.35 25.36
N PHE A 732 -7.95 -3.31 26.19
CA PHE A 732 -9.13 -2.93 26.97
C PHE A 732 -9.52 -1.45 26.81
N GLY A 733 -9.18 -0.84 25.66
CA GLY A 733 -9.66 0.50 25.25
C GLY A 733 -8.84 1.69 25.76
N ILE A 734 -7.76 1.45 26.50
CA ILE A 734 -6.78 2.49 26.87
C ILE A 734 -5.61 2.39 25.90
N GLY A 735 -5.40 3.42 25.07
CA GLY A 735 -4.35 3.40 24.05
C GLY A 735 -2.96 3.18 24.61
N GLY A 736 -2.27 2.13 24.12
CA GLY A 736 -0.93 1.73 24.55
C GLY A 736 -0.88 0.86 25.81
N PHE A 737 -2.02 0.38 26.32
CA PHE A 737 -2.07 -0.53 27.46
C PHE A 737 -2.69 -1.87 27.07
N SER A 738 -2.11 -2.97 27.57
CA SER A 738 -2.51 -4.33 27.22
C SER A 738 -2.26 -5.31 28.34
N ILE A 739 -2.96 -6.43 28.28
CA ILE A 739 -2.64 -7.63 29.06
C ILE A 739 -2.09 -8.67 28.12
N SER A 740 -0.93 -9.21 28.45
CA SER A 740 -0.24 -10.22 27.63
C SER A 740 -0.15 -11.54 28.38
N CYS A 741 -0.51 -12.62 27.70
CA CYS A 741 -0.27 -13.99 28.13
C CYS A 741 0.95 -14.51 27.38
N VAL A 742 1.91 -15.12 28.07
CA VAL A 742 3.18 -15.61 27.48
C VAL A 742 3.41 -17.06 27.87
N ALA A 743 3.71 -17.88 26.85
CA ALA A 743 4.01 -19.30 27.00
C ALA A 743 5.46 -19.57 26.57
N ASN A 744 6.30 -19.98 27.51
CA ASN A 744 7.73 -20.26 27.33
C ASN A 744 8.03 -21.75 27.56
N TYR A 745 9.30 -22.11 27.39
CA TYR A 745 9.78 -23.50 27.55
C TYR A 745 9.87 -24.00 29.00
N ASN A 746 9.88 -23.10 30.00
CA ASN A 746 10.07 -23.41 31.40
C ASN A 746 9.13 -22.67 32.35
N GLU A 747 8.27 -21.82 31.81
CA GLU A 747 7.28 -21.06 32.56
C GLU A 747 6.17 -20.50 31.65
N ALA A 748 5.04 -20.16 32.25
CA ALA A 748 4.02 -19.29 31.64
C ALA A 748 3.83 -18.06 32.52
N TRP A 749 3.55 -16.89 31.95
CA TRP A 749 3.28 -15.70 32.74
C TRP A 749 2.23 -14.79 32.08
N VAL A 750 1.63 -13.95 32.91
CA VAL A 750 0.70 -12.90 32.53
C VAL A 750 1.28 -11.54 32.93
N GLY A 751 1.16 -10.56 32.09
CA GLY A 751 1.65 -9.21 32.37
C GLY A 751 0.68 -8.13 31.96
N PHE A 752 0.49 -7.15 32.84
CA PHE A 752 -0.20 -5.91 32.56
C PHE A 752 0.81 -4.88 32.10
N TRP A 753 0.69 -4.41 30.87
CA TRP A 753 1.67 -3.54 30.20
C TRP A 753 1.13 -2.14 30.01
N MET A 754 1.89 -1.15 30.44
CA MET A 754 1.71 0.28 30.19
C MET A 754 2.80 0.72 29.22
N SER A 755 2.50 0.67 27.89
CA SER A 755 3.49 0.83 26.81
C SER A 755 3.03 1.81 25.71
N SER A 756 2.32 2.88 26.11
CA SER A 756 1.93 3.94 25.18
C SER A 756 3.15 4.67 24.62
N SER A 757 2.96 5.47 23.55
CA SER A 757 4.04 6.32 22.99
C SER A 757 4.53 7.41 23.97
N ASP A 758 3.75 7.74 24.98
CA ASP A 758 4.05 8.73 26.01
C ASP A 758 4.60 8.06 27.27
N THR A 759 5.91 8.24 27.52
CA THR A 759 6.60 7.69 28.69
C THR A 759 6.05 8.24 29.99
N ALA A 760 5.73 9.54 30.06
CA ALA A 760 5.18 10.16 31.26
C ALA A 760 3.81 9.58 31.62
N LYS A 761 2.98 9.31 30.63
CA LYS A 761 1.70 8.61 30.79
C LYS A 761 1.88 7.20 31.34
N ASN A 762 2.87 6.45 30.84
CA ASN A 762 3.13 5.09 31.30
C ASN A 762 3.59 5.08 32.79
N LYS A 763 4.48 5.99 33.17
CA LYS A 763 4.97 6.12 34.54
C LYS A 763 3.86 6.58 35.50
N LYS A 764 3.06 7.55 35.07
CA LYS A 764 1.90 8.01 35.83
C LYS A 764 0.88 6.91 36.06
N ALA A 765 0.63 6.07 35.06
CA ALA A 765 -0.25 4.92 35.19
C ALA A 765 0.29 3.90 36.19
N PHE A 766 1.57 3.61 36.12
CA PHE A 766 2.21 2.72 37.08
C PHE A 766 2.11 3.30 38.50
N ASP A 767 2.46 4.57 38.70
CA ASP A 767 2.43 5.22 40.00
C ASP A 767 1.03 5.22 40.63
N LEU A 768 0.00 5.39 39.78
CA LEU A 768 -1.39 5.31 40.19
C LEU A 768 -1.79 3.90 40.65
N LEU A 769 -1.41 2.87 39.90
CA LEU A 769 -1.63 1.48 40.30
C LEU A 769 -0.82 1.12 41.54
N PHE A 770 0.41 1.59 41.65
CA PHE A 770 1.30 1.31 42.78
C PHE A 770 0.83 1.98 44.07
N ALA A 771 0.16 3.14 43.96
CA ALA A 771 -0.47 3.79 45.13
C ALA A 771 -1.60 2.94 45.74
N HIS A 772 -2.22 2.07 44.94
CA HIS A 772 -3.28 1.13 45.36
C HIS A 772 -2.80 -0.32 45.41
N LYS A 773 -1.49 -0.53 45.50
CA LYS A 773 -0.88 -1.87 45.41
C LYS A 773 -1.50 -2.85 46.42
N ASP A 774 -1.64 -2.48 47.69
CA ASP A 774 -2.14 -3.33 48.73
C ASP A 774 -3.62 -3.71 48.49
N GLU A 775 -4.43 -2.80 47.96
CA GLU A 775 -5.84 -3.04 47.60
C GLU A 775 -5.93 -4.00 46.41
N ILE A 776 -5.12 -3.79 45.37
CA ILE A 776 -5.04 -4.61 44.16
C ILE A 776 -4.56 -6.04 44.54
N GLU A 777 -3.50 -6.18 45.31
CA GLU A 777 -2.99 -7.49 45.74
C GLU A 777 -3.98 -8.23 46.64
N HIS A 778 -4.71 -7.49 47.49
CA HIS A 778 -5.79 -8.08 48.30
C HIS A 778 -6.98 -8.55 47.42
N GLU A 779 -7.42 -7.77 46.45
CA GLU A 779 -8.50 -8.11 45.51
C GLU A 779 -8.13 -9.34 44.65
N ILE A 780 -6.91 -9.39 44.15
CA ILE A 780 -6.38 -10.54 43.40
C ILE A 780 -6.13 -11.76 44.33
N ASN A 781 -6.08 -11.55 45.64
CA ASN A 781 -5.68 -12.50 46.66
C ASN A 781 -4.28 -13.11 46.41
N ASN A 782 -3.33 -12.24 46.04
CA ASN A 782 -1.93 -12.60 45.81
C ASN A 782 -0.97 -11.42 46.00
N SER A 783 0.06 -11.61 46.85
CA SER A 783 1.13 -10.63 47.10
C SER A 783 2.42 -10.89 46.33
N ASP A 784 2.48 -11.89 45.42
CA ASP A 784 3.68 -12.29 44.70
C ASP A 784 3.74 -11.63 43.31
N LEU A 785 2.99 -10.55 43.05
CA LEU A 785 3.07 -9.79 41.80
C LEU A 785 4.44 -9.08 41.71
N SER A 786 5.05 -9.18 40.54
CA SER A 786 6.27 -8.42 40.22
C SER A 786 5.91 -7.06 39.64
N TRP A 787 6.20 -6.01 40.39
CA TRP A 787 5.94 -4.62 40.00
C TRP A 787 7.20 -3.96 39.46
N ALA A 788 7.21 -3.52 38.20
CA ALA A 788 8.34 -2.91 37.54
C ALA A 788 7.95 -1.54 36.94
N ARG A 789 8.35 -0.45 37.61
CA ARG A 789 8.24 0.91 37.09
C ARG A 789 9.17 1.11 35.90
N ALA A 790 10.40 0.50 35.99
CA ALA A 790 11.40 0.49 34.93
C ALA A 790 11.71 1.88 34.42
N ASP A 791 12.29 2.74 35.24
CA ASP A 791 12.51 4.18 34.94
C ASP A 791 13.41 4.39 33.73
N GLU A 792 14.30 3.46 33.45
CA GLU A 792 15.15 3.42 32.27
C GLU A 792 14.43 2.96 30.99
N ASN A 793 13.21 2.42 31.12
CA ASN A 793 12.42 1.92 29.99
C ASN A 793 11.21 2.84 29.73
N LYS A 794 10.77 2.91 28.48
CA LYS A 794 9.55 3.63 28.10
C LYS A 794 8.30 3.03 28.73
N ALA A 795 8.21 1.71 28.79
CA ALA A 795 7.11 0.95 29.35
C ALA A 795 7.28 0.71 30.85
N SER A 796 6.16 0.46 31.52
CA SER A 796 6.11 -0.10 32.88
C SER A 796 5.20 -1.31 32.85
N TRP A 797 5.40 -2.27 33.78
CA TRP A 797 4.61 -3.49 33.77
C TRP A 797 4.44 -4.13 35.17
N ILE A 798 3.43 -4.95 35.27
CA ILE A 798 3.15 -5.76 36.46
C ILE A 798 2.94 -7.19 35.96
N THR A 799 3.69 -8.16 36.50
CA THR A 799 3.67 -9.55 36.00
C THR A 799 3.47 -10.57 37.10
N TYR A 800 2.92 -11.72 36.72
CA TYR A 800 2.84 -12.91 37.54
C TYR A 800 3.18 -14.16 36.73
N SER A 801 3.94 -15.10 37.31
CA SER A 801 4.49 -16.27 36.60
C SER A 801 4.04 -17.59 37.22
N LEU A 802 3.77 -18.56 36.35
CA LEU A 802 3.59 -19.98 36.68
C LEU A 802 4.86 -20.73 36.32
N LYS A 803 5.59 -21.22 37.31
CA LYS A 803 6.83 -21.97 37.10
C LYS A 803 6.58 -23.46 36.96
N GLY A 804 7.56 -24.18 36.36
CA GLY A 804 7.52 -25.64 36.23
C GLY A 804 6.46 -26.12 35.23
N VAL A 805 6.24 -25.39 34.17
CA VAL A 805 5.42 -25.76 33.00
C VAL A 805 6.17 -25.44 31.73
N SER A 806 5.92 -26.18 30.66
CA SER A 806 6.58 -26.00 29.36
C SER A 806 5.58 -26.04 28.22
N ILE A 807 5.74 -25.13 27.25
CA ILE A 807 4.95 -25.19 26.02
C ILE A 807 5.21 -26.46 25.20
N THR A 808 6.39 -27.07 25.35
CA THR A 808 6.77 -28.33 24.68
C THR A 808 6.09 -29.55 25.27
N ASN A 809 5.57 -29.44 26.49
CA ASN A 809 4.84 -30.51 27.14
C ASN A 809 3.33 -30.27 27.06
N GLU A 810 2.65 -30.95 26.16
CA GLU A 810 1.20 -30.80 25.99
C GLU A 810 0.38 -31.11 27.24
N ALA A 811 0.90 -31.96 28.16
CA ALA A 811 0.26 -32.22 29.42
C ALA A 811 0.18 -31.00 30.36
N ASP A 812 1.06 -30.00 30.15
CA ASP A 812 1.04 -28.73 30.88
C ASP A 812 0.04 -27.71 30.30
N TRP A 813 -0.37 -27.86 29.05
CA TRP A 813 -1.23 -26.91 28.36
C TRP A 813 -2.54 -26.57 29.07
N PRO A 814 -3.29 -27.54 29.63
CA PRO A 814 -4.49 -27.25 30.41
C PRO A 814 -4.21 -26.36 31.62
N ARG A 815 -3.10 -26.62 32.32
CA ARG A 815 -2.67 -25.84 33.49
C ARG A 815 -2.22 -24.44 33.06
N MET A 816 -1.47 -24.32 31.98
CA MET A 816 -1.02 -23.04 31.40
C MET A 816 -2.18 -22.19 30.89
N ALA A 817 -3.09 -22.78 30.12
CA ALA A 817 -4.25 -22.08 29.55
C ALA A 817 -5.21 -21.59 30.65
N LYS A 818 -5.48 -22.43 31.66
CA LYS A 818 -6.25 -22.03 32.82
C LYS A 818 -5.60 -20.90 33.61
N PHE A 819 -4.29 -20.94 33.79
CA PHE A 819 -3.50 -19.88 34.41
C PHE A 819 -3.59 -18.58 33.63
N HIS A 820 -3.41 -18.61 32.30
CA HIS A 820 -3.53 -17.44 31.44
C HIS A 820 -4.95 -16.82 31.52
N ALA A 821 -6.00 -17.66 31.46
CA ALA A 821 -7.37 -17.18 31.48
C ALA A 821 -7.71 -16.54 32.84
N GLU A 822 -7.40 -17.23 33.92
CA GLU A 822 -7.71 -16.79 35.30
C GLU A 822 -6.93 -15.50 35.65
N TRP A 823 -5.61 -15.50 35.43
CA TRP A 823 -4.77 -14.39 35.89
C TRP A 823 -4.86 -13.17 35.02
N SER A 824 -5.02 -13.32 33.71
CA SER A 824 -5.27 -12.16 32.84
C SER A 824 -6.60 -11.49 33.17
N SER A 825 -7.65 -12.25 33.51
CA SER A 825 -8.93 -11.67 33.91
C SER A 825 -8.83 -10.98 35.28
N LYS A 826 -8.26 -11.61 36.29
CA LYS A 826 -8.09 -11.06 37.64
C LYS A 826 -7.28 -9.76 37.62
N MET A 827 -6.15 -9.73 36.90
CA MET A 827 -5.34 -8.52 36.75
C MET A 827 -6.09 -7.41 36.03
N ALA A 828 -6.88 -7.76 35.00
CA ALA A 828 -7.71 -6.78 34.31
C ALA A 828 -8.79 -6.20 35.23
N ASP A 829 -9.50 -7.07 35.99
CA ASP A 829 -10.55 -6.67 36.91
C ASP A 829 -10.04 -5.70 37.98
N ALA A 830 -8.92 -6.05 38.61
CA ALA A 830 -8.35 -5.28 39.69
C ALA A 830 -7.66 -3.97 39.26
N MET A 831 -7.08 -3.91 38.03
CA MET A 831 -6.21 -2.78 37.64
C MET A 831 -6.91 -1.75 36.76
N ILE A 832 -7.80 -2.19 35.83
CA ILE A 832 -8.43 -1.28 34.87
C ILE A 832 -9.26 -0.19 35.55
N PRO A 833 -9.99 -0.42 36.65
CA PRO A 833 -10.77 0.62 37.28
C PRO A 833 -9.95 1.84 37.72
N TYR A 834 -8.74 1.61 38.23
CA TYR A 834 -7.84 2.70 38.66
C TYR A 834 -7.25 3.52 37.50
N LEU A 835 -7.27 2.99 36.27
CA LEU A 835 -6.74 3.65 35.07
C LEU A 835 -7.79 4.41 34.27
N ALA A 836 -9.04 4.44 34.74
CA ALA A 836 -10.14 5.12 34.05
C ALA A 836 -9.88 6.61 33.81
N GLU A 837 -9.03 7.24 34.61
CA GLU A 837 -8.62 8.63 34.51
C GLU A 837 -7.59 8.91 33.40
N LEU A 838 -6.90 7.87 32.89
CA LEU A 838 -5.78 8.01 31.94
C LEU A 838 -6.15 7.76 30.46
N GLY A 839 -7.42 7.53 30.16
CA GLY A 839 -7.91 7.30 28.79
C GLY A 839 -7.92 8.58 27.93
N SER A 840 -6.89 8.77 27.10
CA SER A 840 -6.65 9.68 25.97
C SER A 840 -5.64 10.81 26.20
N GLY A 841 -4.59 10.80 25.38
CA GLY A 841 -3.50 11.77 25.44
C GLY A 841 -3.89 13.16 24.88
N SER A 842 -3.75 14.11 25.69
CA SER A 842 -3.48 15.56 25.70
C SER A 842 -3.90 16.09 27.06
N GLU A 843 -3.32 17.14 27.57
CA GLU A 843 -3.78 17.78 28.83
C GLU A 843 -5.29 17.95 28.78
N ILE A 844 -6.00 17.08 29.51
CA ILE A 844 -7.44 17.03 29.49
C ILE A 844 -7.92 18.00 30.56
N SER A 845 -8.77 18.96 30.18
CA SER A 845 -9.45 19.78 31.16
C SER A 845 -10.23 18.87 32.14
N PRO A 846 -10.39 19.25 33.41
CA PRO A 846 -11.13 18.46 34.40
C PRO A 846 -12.49 17.98 33.92
N GLU A 847 -13.23 18.82 33.16
CA GLU A 847 -14.51 18.46 32.52
C GLU A 847 -14.41 17.31 31.52
N LYS A 848 -13.29 17.22 30.79
CA LYS A 848 -13.10 16.18 29.77
C LYS A 848 -12.68 14.87 30.42
N ALA A 849 -11.96 14.92 31.53
CA ALA A 849 -11.61 13.75 32.35
C ALA A 849 -12.86 13.15 33.00
N GLU A 850 -13.74 13.99 33.56
CA GLU A 850 -15.01 13.57 34.16
C GLU A 850 -15.94 12.95 33.09
N LYS A 851 -16.04 13.60 31.93
CA LYS A 851 -16.78 13.05 30.79
C LYS A 851 -16.26 11.69 30.35
N ASN A 852 -14.93 11.47 30.33
CA ASN A 852 -14.34 10.19 29.93
C ASN A 852 -14.60 9.10 30.95
N LYS A 853 -14.56 9.43 32.26
CA LYS A 853 -14.94 8.51 33.34
C LYS A 853 -16.41 8.10 33.21
N ALA A 854 -17.31 9.06 33.03
CA ALA A 854 -18.73 8.81 32.83
C ALA A 854 -19.03 7.97 31.57
N LEU A 855 -18.34 8.21 30.45
CA LEU A 855 -18.47 7.41 29.23
C LEU A 855 -18.06 5.95 29.45
N LEU A 856 -17.00 5.71 30.21
CA LEU A 856 -16.53 4.35 30.50
C LEU A 856 -17.48 3.63 31.44
N GLN A 857 -17.92 4.28 32.51
CA GLN A 857 -18.85 3.71 33.49
C GLN A 857 -20.18 3.33 32.86
N ILE A 858 -20.78 4.21 32.04
CA ILE A 858 -22.00 3.93 31.29
C ILE A 858 -21.78 2.75 30.32
N SER A 859 -20.64 2.71 29.61
CA SER A 859 -20.33 1.62 28.68
C SER A 859 -20.27 0.25 29.39
N MET A 860 -19.69 0.20 30.58
CA MET A 860 -19.64 -1.03 31.38
C MET A 860 -21.04 -1.47 31.80
N LEU A 861 -21.84 -0.56 32.32
CA LEU A 861 -23.21 -0.83 32.76
C LEU A 861 -24.15 -1.23 31.61
N MET A 862 -24.02 -0.59 30.43
CA MET A 862 -24.76 -1.00 29.24
C MET A 862 -24.44 -2.44 28.82
N LYS A 863 -23.17 -2.82 28.84
CA LYS A 863 -22.73 -4.20 28.50
C LYS A 863 -23.24 -5.20 29.52
N GLU A 864 -23.08 -4.89 30.80
CA GLU A 864 -23.56 -5.74 31.88
C GLU A 864 -25.08 -5.94 31.81
N TRP A 865 -25.84 -4.89 31.57
CA TRP A 865 -27.28 -4.96 31.35
C TRP A 865 -27.62 -5.82 30.12
N ALA A 866 -26.93 -5.61 28.98
CA ALA A 866 -27.16 -6.38 27.77
C ALA A 866 -26.88 -7.87 27.95
N ILE A 867 -25.82 -8.23 28.66
CA ILE A 867 -25.51 -9.62 29.03
C ILE A 867 -26.62 -10.20 29.86
N SER A 868 -27.07 -9.48 30.91
CA SER A 868 -28.17 -9.93 31.77
C SER A 868 -29.49 -10.14 31.02
N GLN A 869 -29.80 -9.30 30.03
CA GLN A 869 -30.98 -9.47 29.19
C GLN A 869 -30.80 -10.60 28.16
N SER A 870 -29.58 -10.84 27.72
CA SER A 870 -29.25 -11.96 26.83
C SER A 870 -29.42 -13.32 27.59
N GLU A 871 -29.00 -13.41 28.84
CA GLU A 871 -29.20 -14.59 29.68
C GLU A 871 -30.67 -14.88 29.93
N LYS A 872 -31.54 -13.87 29.95
CA LYS A 872 -33.01 -14.00 30.03
C LYS A 872 -33.67 -14.34 28.70
N GLY A 873 -32.89 -14.40 27.61
CA GLY A 873 -33.41 -14.70 26.27
C GLY A 873 -34.19 -13.55 25.61
N ALA A 874 -34.15 -12.33 26.19
CA ALA A 874 -34.84 -11.16 25.64
C ALA A 874 -34.15 -10.57 24.42
N ILE A 875 -32.82 -10.64 24.37
CA ILE A 875 -31.94 -10.12 23.29
C ILE A 875 -30.77 -11.09 23.08
N ALA A 876 -30.06 -10.93 21.98
CA ALA A 876 -28.77 -11.58 21.72
C ALA A 876 -27.68 -10.51 21.63
N VAL A 877 -26.85 -10.37 22.68
CA VAL A 877 -25.78 -9.37 22.71
C VAL A 877 -24.61 -9.80 21.83
N ASP A 878 -24.08 -8.87 21.01
CA ASP A 878 -22.88 -9.10 20.22
C ASP A 878 -21.68 -8.38 20.87
N ILE A 879 -21.03 -9.08 21.79
CA ILE A 879 -19.91 -8.52 22.57
C ILE A 879 -18.71 -8.18 21.68
N ALA A 880 -18.46 -8.96 20.62
CA ALA A 880 -17.34 -8.78 19.71
C ALA A 880 -17.38 -7.41 19.01
N HIS A 881 -18.57 -6.89 18.73
CA HIS A 881 -18.77 -5.61 18.07
C HIS A 881 -19.21 -4.49 19.02
N CYS A 882 -19.14 -4.72 20.34
CA CYS A 882 -19.32 -3.68 21.35
C CYS A 882 -18.01 -2.89 21.57
N ASN A 883 -18.15 -1.58 21.76
CA ASN A 883 -17.04 -0.71 22.13
C ASN A 883 -17.46 0.33 23.16
N ARG A 884 -16.64 1.32 23.46
CA ARG A 884 -16.93 2.38 24.44
C ARG A 884 -18.17 3.21 24.10
N THR A 885 -18.46 3.37 22.82
CA THR A 885 -19.57 4.20 22.34
C THR A 885 -20.83 3.40 22.06
N TYR A 886 -20.68 2.15 21.64
CA TYR A 886 -21.75 1.29 21.18
C TYR A 886 -21.80 -0.04 21.93
N THR A 887 -22.98 -0.38 22.47
CA THR A 887 -23.32 -1.75 22.88
C THR A 887 -24.35 -2.28 21.91
N ARG A 888 -24.03 -3.39 21.23
CA ARG A 888 -24.82 -3.95 20.13
C ARG A 888 -25.50 -5.23 20.51
N PHE A 889 -26.76 -5.37 20.11
CA PHE A 889 -27.53 -6.57 20.33
C PHE A 889 -28.57 -6.78 19.23
N ARG A 890 -29.07 -7.99 19.14
CA ARG A 890 -30.14 -8.41 18.23
C ARG A 890 -31.36 -8.87 19.03
N THR A 891 -32.49 -9.00 18.36
CA THR A 891 -33.74 -9.51 18.97
C THR A 891 -34.30 -10.63 18.14
N PRO A 892 -34.93 -11.65 18.76
CA PRO A 892 -35.50 -12.78 18.02
C PRO A 892 -36.48 -12.38 16.91
N PHE A 893 -37.29 -11.36 17.13
CA PHE A 893 -38.22 -10.85 16.12
C PHE A 893 -37.50 -10.28 14.89
N MET A 894 -36.45 -9.50 15.07
CA MET A 894 -35.72 -8.94 13.94
C MET A 894 -34.83 -10.00 13.26
N ASP A 895 -34.38 -11.02 13.97
CA ASP A 895 -33.69 -12.17 13.38
C ASP A 895 -34.60 -13.00 12.44
N GLU A 896 -35.94 -13.00 12.69
CA GLU A 896 -36.91 -13.59 11.77
C GLU A 896 -37.09 -12.71 10.50
N LEU A 897 -37.02 -11.38 10.62
CA LEU A 897 -37.21 -10.45 9.51
C LEU A 897 -35.96 -10.23 8.65
N ILE A 898 -34.82 -10.18 9.30
CA ILE A 898 -33.50 -9.99 8.69
C ILE A 898 -32.59 -11.09 9.26
N PRO A 899 -32.69 -12.31 8.74
CA PRO A 899 -31.92 -13.45 9.25
C PRO A 899 -30.42 -13.29 8.98
N ASP A 900 -29.62 -14.07 9.69
CA ASP A 900 -28.19 -14.16 9.47
C ASP A 900 -27.88 -14.62 8.03
N ALA A 901 -26.92 -13.98 7.38
CA ALA A 901 -26.53 -14.25 6.00
C ALA A 901 -25.05 -14.71 5.97
N PRO A 902 -24.78 -16.02 6.15
CA PRO A 902 -23.44 -16.56 6.38
C PRO A 902 -22.39 -16.22 5.31
N ASP A 903 -22.83 -16.03 4.06
CA ASP A 903 -21.98 -15.80 2.91
C ASP A 903 -21.73 -14.31 2.61
N THR A 904 -22.11 -13.42 3.53
CA THR A 904 -22.07 -11.98 3.33
C THR A 904 -21.26 -11.26 4.42
N LYS A 905 -20.85 -10.02 4.15
CA LYS A 905 -20.19 -9.15 5.13
C LYS A 905 -20.86 -7.80 5.20
N SER A 906 -21.62 -7.58 6.25
CA SER A 906 -22.26 -6.29 6.53
C SER A 906 -21.25 -5.16 6.77
N GLY A 907 -21.73 -3.95 6.97
CA GLY A 907 -20.90 -2.80 7.30
C GLY A 907 -20.11 -2.92 8.61
N TRP A 908 -20.48 -3.83 9.48
CA TRP A 908 -19.73 -4.20 10.70
C TRP A 908 -18.75 -5.37 10.47
N ASN A 909 -18.65 -5.87 9.26
CA ASN A 909 -17.81 -7.01 8.89
C ASN A 909 -18.25 -8.34 9.55
N THR A 910 -19.55 -8.48 9.77
CA THR A 910 -20.23 -9.67 10.29
C THR A 910 -21.26 -10.16 9.28
N THR A 911 -21.81 -11.36 9.50
CA THR A 911 -22.88 -11.96 8.71
C THR A 911 -24.26 -11.38 9.03
N ASN A 912 -24.38 -10.63 10.13
CA ASN A 912 -25.60 -9.95 10.55
C ASN A 912 -25.68 -8.55 9.92
N HIS A 913 -26.81 -8.26 9.30
CA HIS A 913 -27.05 -7.01 8.58
C HIS A 913 -27.78 -5.94 9.37
N TYR A 914 -28.14 -6.21 10.64
CA TYR A 914 -28.71 -5.23 11.54
C TYR A 914 -28.19 -5.39 12.96
N PHE A 915 -28.23 -4.31 13.72
CA PHE A 915 -28.07 -4.28 15.17
C PHE A 915 -28.93 -3.21 15.80
N TYR A 916 -29.46 -3.48 16.98
CA TYR A 916 -29.78 -2.41 17.90
C TYR A 916 -28.49 -1.91 18.56
N GLU A 917 -28.28 -0.62 18.49
CA GLU A 917 -27.10 0.05 19.04
C GLU A 917 -27.50 0.95 20.20
N ILE A 918 -27.09 0.63 21.44
CA ILE A 918 -27.11 1.57 22.55
C ILE A 918 -25.93 2.50 22.40
N ILE A 919 -26.16 3.78 22.24
CA ILE A 919 -25.16 4.78 21.88
C ILE A 919 -24.87 5.68 23.06
N ASN A 920 -23.64 5.67 23.56
CA ASN A 920 -23.12 6.52 24.62
C ASN A 920 -22.05 7.48 24.06
N ARG A 921 -22.45 8.70 23.72
CA ARG A 921 -21.54 9.74 23.19
C ARG A 921 -21.25 10.88 24.15
N THR A 922 -22.13 11.12 25.10
CA THR A 922 -22.07 12.31 25.94
C THR A 922 -21.53 12.05 27.35
N GLY A 923 -21.57 10.80 27.84
CA GLY A 923 -21.29 10.46 29.23
C GLY A 923 -22.37 10.94 30.22
N LYS A 924 -23.54 11.41 29.73
CA LYS A 924 -24.67 11.87 30.53
C LYS A 924 -25.96 11.13 30.22
N GLY A 925 -25.97 10.31 29.20
CA GLY A 925 -27.13 9.57 28.76
C GLY A 925 -26.86 8.78 27.50
N ILE A 926 -27.87 8.01 27.08
CA ILE A 926 -27.84 7.10 25.94
C ILE A 926 -29.03 7.34 25.03
N ASN A 927 -28.92 6.89 23.81
CA ASN A 927 -30.07 6.59 22.94
C ASN A 927 -29.89 5.20 22.31
N ILE A 928 -30.98 4.60 21.89
CA ILE A 928 -30.96 3.31 21.21
C ILE A 928 -31.51 3.50 19.81
N GLN A 929 -30.85 2.94 18.82
CA GLN A 929 -31.30 2.94 17.44
C GLN A 929 -31.25 1.54 16.84
N LEU A 930 -32.13 1.26 15.87
CA LEU A 930 -31.98 0.14 14.95
C LEU A 930 -31.14 0.61 13.78
N ALA A 931 -29.96 0.03 13.59
CA ALA A 931 -29.10 0.29 12.46
C ALA A 931 -29.10 -0.93 11.52
N ILE A 932 -29.26 -0.70 10.23
CA ILE A 932 -29.30 -1.72 9.18
C ILE A 932 -28.24 -1.36 8.13
N SER A 933 -27.45 -2.36 7.68
CA SER A 933 -26.42 -2.20 6.65
C SER A 933 -26.81 -2.98 5.39
N SER A 934 -26.85 -2.30 4.24
CA SER A 934 -27.11 -2.96 2.95
C SER A 934 -25.85 -3.55 2.28
N LYS A 935 -24.67 -3.38 2.86
CA LYS A 935 -23.44 -3.89 2.28
C LYS A 935 -23.51 -5.42 2.16
N GLU A 936 -23.43 -5.94 0.96
CA GLU A 936 -23.52 -7.37 0.63
C GLU A 936 -24.80 -8.07 1.17
N MET A 937 -25.88 -7.33 1.44
CA MET A 937 -27.15 -7.86 1.93
C MET A 937 -27.88 -8.61 0.81
N PRO A 938 -28.51 -9.77 1.08
CA PRO A 938 -29.36 -10.48 0.12
C PRO A 938 -30.54 -9.62 -0.38
N GLU A 939 -30.95 -9.82 -1.63
CA GLU A 939 -32.04 -9.01 -2.27
C GLU A 939 -33.36 -9.10 -1.52
N ASP A 940 -33.75 -10.28 -1.05
CA ASP A 940 -34.97 -10.50 -0.28
C ASP A 940 -34.99 -9.75 1.07
N GLN A 941 -33.81 -9.65 1.69
CA GLN A 941 -33.64 -8.84 2.90
C GLN A 941 -33.65 -7.34 2.58
N ILE A 942 -33.13 -6.92 1.41
CA ILE A 942 -33.22 -5.53 0.96
C ILE A 942 -34.69 -5.15 0.76
N GLU A 943 -35.51 -5.98 0.12
CA GLU A 943 -36.93 -5.77 -0.06
C GLU A 943 -37.67 -5.63 1.30
N THR A 944 -37.33 -6.50 2.26
CA THR A 944 -37.85 -6.41 3.62
C THR A 944 -37.47 -5.08 4.27
N CYS A 945 -36.22 -4.63 4.14
CA CYS A 945 -35.77 -3.35 4.66
C CYS A 945 -36.41 -2.15 3.95
N ASP A 946 -36.72 -2.26 2.66
CA ASP A 946 -37.46 -1.25 1.91
C ASP A 946 -38.89 -1.13 2.44
N ARG A 947 -39.59 -2.22 2.68
CA ARG A 947 -40.92 -2.23 3.34
C ARG A 947 -40.87 -1.64 4.75
N ILE A 948 -39.89 -1.99 5.56
CA ILE A 948 -39.71 -1.36 6.89
C ILE A 948 -39.56 0.16 6.75
N ASN A 949 -38.78 0.63 5.76
CA ASN A 949 -38.53 2.04 5.54
C ASN A 949 -39.74 2.80 4.96
N GLU A 950 -40.68 2.15 4.31
CA GLU A 950 -41.95 2.74 3.90
C GLU A 950 -42.80 3.16 5.11
N PHE A 951 -42.83 2.31 6.14
CA PHE A 951 -43.61 2.60 7.37
C PHE A 951 -42.83 3.48 8.36
N TYR A 952 -41.51 3.33 8.39
CA TYR A 952 -40.59 4.04 9.30
C TYR A 952 -39.43 4.67 8.52
N PRO A 953 -39.68 5.78 7.80
CA PRO A 953 -38.65 6.35 6.92
C PRO A 953 -37.45 6.87 7.70
N SER A 954 -36.27 6.40 7.30
CA SER A 954 -34.99 6.87 7.84
C SER A 954 -34.73 8.32 7.44
N LYS A 955 -34.06 9.08 8.29
CA LYS A 955 -33.72 10.50 8.08
C LYS A 955 -32.95 10.78 6.78
N PHE A 956 -32.17 9.81 6.30
CA PHE A 956 -31.42 9.87 5.03
C PHE A 956 -31.84 8.68 4.16
N ASN A 957 -32.83 8.90 3.31
CA ASN A 957 -33.36 7.88 2.39
C ASN A 957 -32.81 8.16 0.98
N LYS A 958 -31.77 7.40 0.56
CA LYS A 958 -31.21 7.43 -0.80
C LYS A 958 -31.52 6.10 -1.49
N PRO A 959 -31.70 6.07 -2.84
CA PRO A 959 -31.84 4.81 -3.56
C PRO A 959 -30.68 3.83 -3.31
N ASP A 960 -29.44 4.33 -3.30
CA ASP A 960 -28.21 3.54 -3.02
C ASP A 960 -27.79 3.70 -1.56
N TRP A 961 -28.63 3.25 -0.64
CA TRP A 961 -28.33 3.40 0.78
C TRP A 961 -27.32 2.38 1.28
N GLN A 962 -26.38 2.81 2.09
CA GLN A 962 -25.48 1.93 2.83
C GLN A 962 -25.97 1.64 4.25
N TRP A 963 -26.68 2.60 4.84
CA TRP A 963 -27.13 2.55 6.22
C TRP A 963 -28.54 3.11 6.33
N ARG A 964 -29.41 2.41 7.12
CA ARG A 964 -30.73 2.89 7.52
C ARG A 964 -30.90 2.82 9.02
N THR A 965 -31.68 3.74 9.57
CA THR A 965 -32.03 3.80 10.99
C THR A 965 -33.53 4.07 11.12
N PRO A 966 -34.36 3.02 10.95
CA PRO A 966 -35.82 3.18 10.97
C PRO A 966 -36.40 3.43 12.36
N PHE A 967 -35.65 3.12 13.40
CA PHE A 967 -36.06 3.33 14.79
C PHE A 967 -34.97 4.00 15.60
N ARG A 968 -35.37 4.96 16.46
CA ARG A 968 -34.49 5.62 17.43
C ARG A 968 -35.27 6.11 18.61
N THR A 969 -34.76 5.89 19.82
CA THR A 969 -35.30 6.47 21.05
C THR A 969 -34.86 7.91 21.23
N ASP A 970 -35.62 8.66 22.05
CA ASP A 970 -35.12 9.92 22.60
C ASP A 970 -33.88 9.68 23.48
N ASN A 971 -33.16 10.76 23.76
CA ASN A 971 -31.98 10.64 24.62
C ASN A 971 -32.42 10.44 26.09
N VAL A 972 -32.02 9.29 26.64
CA VAL A 972 -32.26 8.93 28.04
C VAL A 972 -31.08 9.41 28.87
N THR A 973 -31.30 10.35 29.78
CA THR A 973 -30.28 10.88 30.69
C THR A 973 -30.30 10.17 32.04
N PHE A 974 -29.14 10.11 32.69
CA PHE A 974 -28.93 9.52 34.00
C PHE A 974 -28.63 10.64 35.01
N ASP A 975 -29.34 10.59 36.15
CA ASP A 975 -29.16 11.59 37.21
C ASP A 975 -28.02 11.22 38.15
N ASN A 976 -27.81 9.92 38.38
CA ASN A 976 -26.70 9.39 39.15
C ASN A 976 -26.04 8.18 38.43
N LEU A 977 -24.79 8.32 38.01
CA LEU A 977 -24.07 7.27 37.33
C LEU A 977 -23.59 6.13 38.24
N ASP A 978 -23.61 6.36 39.57
CA ASP A 978 -23.27 5.31 40.55
C ASP A 978 -24.49 4.46 40.95
N ASP A 979 -25.69 4.87 40.56
CA ASP A 979 -26.91 4.10 40.77
C ASP A 979 -27.19 3.15 39.59
N LYS A 980 -26.66 1.97 39.68
CA LYS A 980 -26.85 0.89 38.72
C LYS A 980 -28.32 0.56 38.48
N ASN A 981 -29.16 0.62 39.54
CA ASN A 981 -30.56 0.25 39.45
C ASN A 981 -31.34 1.29 38.63
N GLU A 982 -31.05 2.56 38.78
CA GLU A 982 -31.60 3.63 37.94
C GLU A 982 -31.29 3.41 36.47
N ILE A 983 -30.02 3.15 36.17
CA ILE A 983 -29.56 2.96 34.80
C ILE A 983 -30.23 1.73 34.17
N PHE A 984 -30.28 0.62 34.90
CA PHE A 984 -30.90 -0.63 34.44
C PHE A 984 -32.41 -0.48 34.23
N ALA A 985 -33.12 0.24 35.13
CA ALA A 985 -34.54 0.52 34.95
C ALA A 985 -34.84 1.36 33.70
N LYS A 986 -34.01 2.37 33.40
CA LYS A 986 -34.14 3.21 32.18
C LYS A 986 -33.80 2.41 30.90
N LEU A 987 -32.85 1.49 30.97
CA LEU A 987 -32.56 0.56 29.86
C LEU A 987 -33.69 -0.44 29.64
N ASP A 988 -34.32 -0.98 30.73
CA ASP A 988 -35.48 -1.85 30.64
C ASP A 988 -36.69 -1.12 30.04
N GLU A 989 -36.89 0.15 30.36
CA GLU A 989 -37.93 0.98 29.75
C GLU A 989 -37.65 1.19 28.24
N SER A 990 -36.40 1.43 27.88
CA SER A 990 -36.00 1.54 26.49
C SER A 990 -36.22 0.22 25.72
N LEU A 991 -35.99 -0.92 26.35
CA LEU A 991 -36.27 -2.25 25.75
C LEU A 991 -37.77 -2.43 25.53
N LYS A 992 -38.63 -1.99 26.42
CA LYS A 992 -40.09 -2.02 26.23
C LYS A 992 -40.51 -1.18 25.02
N ASN A 993 -39.87 -0.03 24.79
CA ASN A 993 -40.11 0.78 23.59
C ASN A 993 -39.69 0.06 22.31
N ILE A 994 -38.60 -0.68 22.34
CA ILE A 994 -38.19 -1.52 21.20
C ILE A 994 -39.23 -2.63 20.96
N ILE A 995 -39.70 -3.31 21.99
CA ILE A 995 -40.72 -4.37 21.86
C ILE A 995 -42.00 -3.79 21.27
N LYS A 996 -42.46 -2.62 21.76
CA LYS A 996 -43.62 -1.95 21.22
C LYS A 996 -43.49 -1.55 19.75
N PHE A 997 -42.28 -1.08 19.36
CA PHE A 997 -41.95 -0.81 17.95
C PHE A 997 -42.04 -2.10 17.11
N GLN A 998 -41.53 -3.22 17.64
CA GLN A 998 -41.58 -4.50 16.94
C GLN A 998 -43.00 -5.05 16.80
N GLU A 999 -43.84 -4.86 17.81
CA GLU A 999 -45.26 -5.22 17.75
C GLU A 999 -46.00 -4.42 16.68
N ASP A 1000 -45.81 -3.08 16.64
CA ASP A 1000 -46.38 -2.20 15.62
C ASP A 1000 -45.83 -2.53 14.21
N LEU A 1001 -44.56 -2.86 14.11
CA LEU A 1001 -43.92 -3.28 12.86
C LEU A 1001 -44.50 -4.63 12.38
N ARG A 1002 -44.75 -5.58 13.30
CA ARG A 1002 -45.36 -6.88 12.97
C ARG A 1002 -46.77 -6.72 12.38
N GLU A 1003 -47.60 -5.82 12.96
CA GLU A 1003 -48.95 -5.52 12.44
C GLU A 1003 -48.92 -4.87 11.04
N LYS A 1004 -47.88 -4.13 10.70
CA LYS A 1004 -47.76 -3.40 9.42
C LYS A 1004 -47.13 -4.23 8.31
N ILE A 1005 -46.27 -5.19 8.65
CA ILE A 1005 -45.61 -6.06 7.65
C ILE A 1005 -46.45 -7.29 7.31
N GLN A 1006 -47.28 -7.79 8.24
CA GLN A 1006 -48.30 -8.82 7.95
C GLN A 1006 -49.41 -8.23 7.06
#